data_606c57f829b2559f00583b8dc25042c3
#
_entry.id   606c57f829b2559f00583b8dc25042c3
#
_cell.length_a   1.000
_cell.length_b   1.000
_cell.length_c   1.000
_cell.angle_alpha   90.00
_cell.angle_beta   90.00
_cell.angle_gamma   90.00
#
_symmetry.space_group_name_H-M   'P 1'
#
loop_
_entity.id
_entity.type
_entity.pdbx_description
1 polymer ?
#
loop_
_entity_poly.entity_id
_entity_poly.type
_entity_poly.pdbx_seq_one_letter_code
_entity_poly.pdbx_strand_id
1 'polypeptide(L)'
;MLKFLKYTVATLLCFVCIFELIVFGIITQKKNVFDSSYQNLIVDKYRILEETDDKKIIMISGSSSSFGLDQKMLEEETGYKVTNLGLHAGFGHLFHSELAKENIKEGDIVLLGYEYNWFNNFETLGQQLIMSGIDDNIDMYKHIPVNHWKDFVGYMFQYAAEKNAYVDASGIYSREAFQGEDGQMTWLRDYAMSDYFDYINDYGTISILNANDEVEITDTTAQYLSALKKYVEEREASIYFVSSPALYESVTCSIDDFLKLVELEENTIGIPYISDPRLYLFPIDLMSNALYHCNSEGEKVRTSLLIDDLRLCGAIPAEAVSQTVKDEKGETFALVDTLPKRFLHKPRTIKRVYGYNAEGREVLFTEGVDYVIDYERGTIRRTDSSSIPNYSGHRVVYHSGKFTWVNSPEFYNPDENGMFQLKVDYDYFVSEKELEALENKSAYLSENVRHKILNGEDITIALCGDSIGAGAATNGNGYFFYYLDETLEQYYNINVETLNFSMGGRSSDLLIEDLQSIIDMRPDVLMVEFGMNDHGGADGNSEERVTAYKNNIEKAVNVFQENNIDVILIGFFQQNMTWDVENMEATRLYNEVLKDIADRNKIYFADVYSVFEKVGNVKPLSRDVMADFIHHPNEWGHKLYLTSIIDVFNINGDMRPVDLPDYVYVE
;
A
#
# COMPACT_ATOMS: atom_id res chain seq x y z
N MET A 1 -40.00 20.93 -58.14
CA MET A 1 -38.91 21.16 -57.16
C MET A 1 -39.39 20.94 -55.72
N LEU A 2 -40.44 21.58 -55.19
CA LEU A 2 -40.89 21.44 -53.79
C LEU A 2 -41.38 20.04 -53.46
N LYS A 3 -42.10 19.34 -54.32
CA LYS A 3 -42.51 17.96 -54.13
C LYS A 3 -41.32 16.98 -54.13
N PHE A 4 -40.37 17.17 -55.04
CA PHE A 4 -39.12 16.39 -55.06
C PHE A 4 -38.36 16.54 -53.76
N LEU A 5 -38.15 17.78 -53.32
CA LEU A 5 -37.45 18.05 -52.05
C LEU A 5 -38.18 17.37 -50.84
N LYS A 6 -39.52 17.46 -50.77
CA LYS A 6 -40.30 16.77 -49.71
C LYS A 6 -40.12 15.25 -49.73
N TYR A 7 -40.15 14.62 -50.91
CA TYR A 7 -39.93 13.16 -50.98
C TYR A 7 -38.46 12.80 -50.64
N THR A 8 -37.49 13.58 -51.11
CA THR A 8 -36.08 13.35 -50.70
C THR A 8 -35.89 13.45 -49.22
N VAL A 9 -36.41 14.48 -48.55
CA VAL A 9 -36.34 14.65 -47.09
C VAL A 9 -37.08 13.51 -46.37
N ALA A 10 -38.27 13.15 -46.84
CA ALA A 10 -39.02 12.04 -46.24
C ALA A 10 -38.30 10.68 -46.38
N THR A 11 -37.71 10.44 -47.56
CA THR A 11 -36.88 9.22 -47.75
C THR A 11 -35.65 9.21 -46.86
N LEU A 12 -34.97 10.34 -46.74
CA LEU A 12 -33.82 10.48 -45.87
C LEU A 12 -34.21 10.23 -44.39
N LEU A 13 -35.31 10.81 -43.93
CA LEU A 13 -35.83 10.58 -42.59
C LEU A 13 -36.19 9.10 -42.37
N CYS A 14 -36.83 8.43 -43.37
CA CYS A 14 -37.09 7.01 -43.26
C CYS A 14 -35.81 6.18 -43.15
N PHE A 15 -34.76 6.51 -43.90
CA PHE A 15 -33.46 5.84 -43.79
C PHE A 15 -32.85 6.04 -42.41
N VAL A 16 -32.89 7.27 -41.87
CA VAL A 16 -32.39 7.57 -40.51
C VAL A 16 -33.18 6.76 -39.48
N CYS A 17 -34.53 6.75 -39.54
CA CYS A 17 -35.34 5.97 -38.61
C CYS A 17 -35.07 4.45 -38.69
N ILE A 18 -34.93 3.89 -39.90
CA ILE A 18 -34.59 2.48 -40.07
C ILE A 18 -33.20 2.19 -39.51
N PHE A 19 -32.23 3.06 -39.74
CA PHE A 19 -30.90 2.93 -39.24
C PHE A 19 -30.88 3.00 -37.69
N GLU A 20 -31.57 3.98 -37.08
CA GLU A 20 -31.73 4.08 -35.63
C GLU A 20 -32.36 2.81 -35.03
N LEU A 21 -33.38 2.23 -35.67
CA LEU A 21 -34.00 0.98 -35.25
C LEU A 21 -33.01 -0.21 -35.30
N ILE A 22 -32.17 -0.27 -36.33
CA ILE A 22 -31.14 -1.31 -36.47
C ILE A 22 -30.09 -1.14 -35.36
N VAL A 23 -29.59 0.07 -35.12
CA VAL A 23 -28.63 0.35 -34.06
C VAL A 23 -29.22 0.02 -32.69
N PHE A 24 -30.42 0.50 -32.39
CA PHE A 24 -31.14 0.17 -31.17
C PHE A 24 -31.34 -1.34 -31.01
N GLY A 25 -31.73 -2.03 -32.10
CA GLY A 25 -31.90 -3.48 -32.09
C GLY A 25 -30.61 -4.24 -31.79
N ILE A 26 -29.46 -3.78 -32.30
CA ILE A 26 -28.13 -4.35 -32.02
C ILE A 26 -27.75 -4.14 -30.55
N ILE A 27 -27.87 -2.91 -30.02
CA ILE A 27 -27.53 -2.57 -28.64
C ILE A 27 -28.38 -3.37 -27.66
N THR A 28 -29.69 -3.46 -27.88
CA THR A 28 -30.65 -4.12 -26.98
C THR A 28 -30.82 -5.63 -27.19
N GLN A 29 -30.17 -6.19 -28.21
CA GLN A 29 -30.15 -7.63 -28.43
C GLN A 29 -29.31 -8.31 -27.36
N LYS A 30 -29.84 -9.33 -26.69
CA LYS A 30 -29.14 -10.04 -25.60
C LYS A 30 -28.63 -9.06 -24.53
N LYS A 31 -29.47 -8.71 -23.60
CA LYS A 31 -29.13 -7.86 -22.46
C LYS A 31 -28.11 -8.51 -21.54
N ASN A 32 -27.30 -7.68 -20.86
CA ASN A 32 -26.35 -8.09 -19.85
C ASN A 32 -25.35 -9.15 -20.33
N VAL A 33 -24.97 -9.13 -21.59
CA VAL A 33 -24.03 -10.13 -22.14
C VAL A 33 -22.66 -9.99 -21.52
N PHE A 34 -22.20 -8.75 -21.29
CA PHE A 34 -20.88 -8.45 -20.74
C PHE A 34 -20.86 -8.29 -19.22
N ASP A 35 -21.94 -8.66 -18.52
CA ASP A 35 -22.11 -8.42 -17.08
C ASP A 35 -21.00 -9.06 -16.22
N SER A 36 -20.46 -10.20 -16.63
CA SER A 36 -19.32 -10.83 -15.94
C SER A 36 -17.97 -10.13 -16.19
N SER A 37 -17.89 -9.21 -17.15
CA SER A 37 -16.63 -8.61 -17.59
C SER A 37 -16.18 -7.46 -16.69
N TYR A 38 -14.86 -7.30 -16.61
CA TYR A 38 -14.22 -6.15 -15.99
C TYR A 38 -14.68 -4.80 -16.61
N GLN A 39 -14.83 -4.75 -17.93
CA GLN A 39 -15.22 -3.50 -18.63
C GLN A 39 -16.62 -3.03 -18.24
N ASN A 40 -17.55 -3.95 -17.96
CA ASN A 40 -18.92 -3.57 -17.63
C ASN A 40 -19.06 -2.93 -16.23
N LEU A 41 -18.05 -3.05 -15.35
CA LEU A 41 -18.00 -2.32 -14.09
C LEU A 41 -18.10 -0.80 -14.26
N ILE A 42 -17.81 -0.25 -15.44
CA ILE A 42 -17.97 1.20 -15.69
C ILE A 42 -19.41 1.66 -15.44
N VAL A 43 -20.38 0.79 -15.62
CA VAL A 43 -21.81 1.08 -15.36
C VAL A 43 -22.03 1.26 -13.87
N ASP A 44 -21.51 0.36 -13.02
CA ASP A 44 -21.65 0.44 -11.57
C ASP A 44 -20.97 1.69 -11.05
N LYS A 45 -19.72 1.92 -11.46
CA LYS A 45 -18.94 3.11 -11.07
C LYS A 45 -19.65 4.41 -11.45
N TYR A 46 -20.24 4.45 -12.65
CA TYR A 46 -21.03 5.61 -13.08
C TYR A 46 -22.32 5.78 -12.24
N ARG A 47 -23.04 4.69 -11.91
CA ARG A 47 -24.23 4.75 -11.05
C ARG A 47 -23.89 5.21 -9.64
N ILE A 48 -22.81 4.71 -9.07
CA ILE A 48 -22.30 5.18 -7.78
C ILE A 48 -22.03 6.69 -7.82
N LEU A 49 -21.34 7.18 -8.85
CA LEU A 49 -21.10 8.61 -9.02
C LEU A 49 -22.39 9.42 -9.13
N GLU A 50 -23.38 8.93 -9.91
CA GLU A 50 -24.67 9.59 -10.14
C GLU A 50 -25.51 9.64 -8.85
N GLU A 51 -25.47 8.59 -8.03
CA GLU A 51 -26.25 8.45 -6.80
C GLU A 51 -25.58 9.10 -5.58
N THR A 52 -24.29 9.43 -5.65
CA THR A 52 -23.56 10.07 -4.54
C THR A 52 -23.87 11.56 -4.46
N ASP A 53 -24.68 11.94 -3.47
CA ASP A 53 -25.06 13.34 -3.22
C ASP A 53 -24.10 14.09 -2.31
N ASP A 54 -23.36 13.37 -1.46
CA ASP A 54 -22.36 13.92 -0.56
C ASP A 54 -21.19 14.54 -1.33
N LYS A 55 -20.43 15.40 -0.66
CA LYS A 55 -19.13 15.87 -1.18
C LYS A 55 -18.22 14.69 -1.42
N LYS A 56 -17.59 14.67 -2.59
CA LYS A 56 -16.83 13.50 -3.02
C LYS A 56 -15.54 13.84 -3.72
N ILE A 57 -14.63 12.89 -3.65
CA ILE A 57 -13.43 12.83 -4.51
C ILE A 57 -13.80 11.99 -5.73
N ILE A 58 -13.65 12.57 -6.92
CA ILE A 58 -13.91 11.91 -8.20
C ILE A 58 -12.54 11.59 -8.84
N MET A 59 -12.17 10.31 -8.87
CA MET A 59 -10.94 9.86 -9.52
C MET A 59 -11.21 9.55 -10.99
N ILE A 60 -10.52 10.25 -11.88
CA ILE A 60 -10.53 10.04 -13.33
C ILE A 60 -9.17 9.49 -13.75
N SER A 61 -9.11 8.21 -14.11
CA SER A 61 -7.88 7.46 -14.36
C SER A 61 -8.16 6.27 -15.27
N GLY A 62 -7.13 5.56 -15.67
CA GLY A 62 -7.27 4.22 -16.27
C GLY A 62 -7.27 3.13 -15.20
N SER A 63 -6.70 1.97 -15.52
CA SER A 63 -6.67 0.80 -14.61
C SER A 63 -5.79 1.02 -13.38
N SER A 64 -4.87 1.97 -13.42
CA SER A 64 -3.97 2.25 -12.30
C SER A 64 -4.71 2.57 -11.00
N SER A 65 -5.88 3.22 -11.06
CA SER A 65 -6.67 3.48 -9.85
C SER A 65 -7.62 2.33 -9.47
N SER A 66 -8.05 1.51 -10.42
CA SER A 66 -8.80 0.28 -10.09
C SER A 66 -7.95 -0.76 -9.36
N PHE A 67 -6.64 -0.78 -9.66
CA PHE A 67 -5.66 -1.70 -9.09
C PHE A 67 -4.67 -1.03 -8.14
N GLY A 68 -4.96 0.15 -7.65
CA GLY A 68 -4.01 0.88 -6.83
C GLY A 68 -4.60 2.03 -6.01
N LEU A 69 -5.90 2.03 -5.73
CA LEU A 69 -6.52 3.02 -4.84
C LEU A 69 -7.41 2.33 -3.81
N ASP A 70 -7.03 2.39 -2.55
CA ASP A 70 -7.89 1.99 -1.44
C ASP A 70 -8.90 3.12 -1.16
N GLN A 71 -10.11 2.96 -1.72
CA GLN A 71 -11.17 3.97 -1.60
C GLN A 71 -11.61 4.13 -0.15
N LYS A 72 -11.67 3.04 0.61
CA LYS A 72 -12.08 3.06 2.00
C LYS A 72 -11.10 3.84 2.87
N MET A 73 -9.80 3.56 2.73
CA MET A 73 -8.74 4.31 3.42
C MET A 73 -8.82 5.81 3.08
N LEU A 74 -9.03 6.15 1.80
CA LEU A 74 -9.14 7.54 1.37
C LEU A 74 -10.39 8.22 1.96
N GLU A 75 -11.54 7.53 2.03
CA GLU A 75 -12.76 8.03 2.67
C GLU A 75 -12.58 8.28 4.17
N GLU A 76 -12.01 7.31 4.88
CA GLU A 76 -11.78 7.38 6.33
C GLU A 76 -10.87 8.55 6.71
N GLU A 77 -9.81 8.77 5.93
CA GLU A 77 -8.81 9.82 6.20
C GLU A 77 -9.24 11.22 5.75
N THR A 78 -10.10 11.31 4.74
CA THR A 78 -10.51 12.61 4.17
C THR A 78 -11.89 13.09 4.61
N GLY A 79 -12.75 12.17 5.00
CA GLY A 79 -14.17 12.44 5.28
C GLY A 79 -15.01 12.71 4.03
N TYR A 80 -14.44 12.57 2.83
CA TYR A 80 -15.15 12.65 1.55
C TYR A 80 -15.63 11.26 1.12
N LYS A 81 -16.72 11.19 0.38
CA LYS A 81 -17.01 9.98 -0.40
C LYS A 81 -16.05 9.87 -1.59
N VAL A 82 -15.72 8.66 -1.99
CA VAL A 82 -14.80 8.43 -3.12
C VAL A 82 -15.55 7.73 -4.26
N THR A 83 -15.51 8.32 -5.44
CA THR A 83 -16.04 7.72 -6.67
C THR A 83 -14.91 7.53 -7.66
N ASN A 84 -14.49 6.29 -7.84
CA ASN A 84 -13.36 5.94 -8.70
C ASN A 84 -13.85 5.46 -10.06
N LEU A 85 -13.81 6.34 -11.09
CA LEU A 85 -14.15 6.01 -12.47
C LEU A 85 -13.03 5.27 -13.21
N GLY A 86 -11.85 5.16 -12.61
CA GLY A 86 -10.74 4.43 -13.21
C GLY A 86 -11.10 2.98 -13.48
N LEU A 87 -10.77 2.50 -14.68
CA LEU A 87 -10.98 1.11 -15.08
C LEU A 87 -9.91 0.71 -16.10
N HIS A 88 -10.15 0.79 -17.37
CA HIS A 88 -9.18 0.44 -18.41
C HIS A 88 -8.79 1.70 -19.20
N ALA A 89 -7.48 2.05 -19.26
CA ALA A 89 -7.02 3.24 -20.00
C ALA A 89 -7.49 3.26 -21.46
N GLY A 90 -7.68 2.10 -22.07
CA GLY A 90 -8.19 1.97 -23.43
C GLY A 90 -9.64 2.43 -23.66
N PHE A 91 -10.42 2.73 -22.61
CA PHE A 91 -11.68 3.48 -22.78
C PHE A 91 -11.40 4.88 -23.34
N GLY A 92 -10.24 5.45 -23.01
CA GLY A 92 -9.84 6.82 -23.29
C GLY A 92 -10.21 7.77 -22.17
N HIS A 93 -9.24 8.60 -21.79
CA HIS A 93 -9.42 9.56 -20.69
C HIS A 93 -10.50 10.60 -20.99
N LEU A 94 -10.72 10.91 -22.26
CA LEU A 94 -11.84 11.75 -22.71
C LEU A 94 -13.20 11.16 -22.28
N PHE A 95 -13.42 9.85 -22.48
CA PHE A 95 -14.68 9.22 -22.10
C PHE A 95 -14.90 9.22 -20.58
N HIS A 96 -13.86 8.88 -19.80
CA HIS A 96 -13.96 8.94 -18.33
C HIS A 96 -14.28 10.37 -17.84
N SER A 97 -13.67 11.39 -18.47
CA SER A 97 -13.93 12.79 -18.14
C SER A 97 -15.35 13.23 -18.48
N GLU A 98 -15.86 12.79 -19.65
CA GLU A 98 -17.26 13.07 -20.05
C GLU A 98 -18.29 12.39 -19.15
N LEU A 99 -18.00 11.18 -18.63
CA LEU A 99 -18.83 10.51 -17.62
C LEU A 99 -18.89 11.30 -16.30
N ALA A 100 -17.76 11.90 -15.89
CA ALA A 100 -17.69 12.64 -14.62
C ALA A 100 -18.48 13.94 -14.66
N LYS A 101 -18.43 14.66 -15.78
CA LYS A 101 -18.84 16.08 -15.90
C LYS A 101 -20.22 16.40 -15.32
N GLU A 102 -21.26 15.65 -15.68
CA GLU A 102 -22.65 15.96 -15.29
C GLU A 102 -22.88 15.85 -13.78
N ASN A 103 -22.01 15.10 -13.07
CA ASN A 103 -22.15 14.76 -11.66
C ASN A 103 -21.20 15.52 -10.74
N ILE A 104 -20.42 16.47 -11.28
CA ILE A 104 -19.55 17.36 -10.49
C ILE A 104 -20.41 18.44 -9.84
N LYS A 105 -20.30 18.57 -8.51
CA LYS A 105 -21.06 19.48 -7.67
C LYS A 105 -20.13 20.39 -6.86
N GLU A 106 -20.73 21.40 -6.21
CA GLU A 106 -20.01 22.31 -5.31
C GLU A 106 -19.28 21.56 -4.19
N GLY A 107 -18.00 21.87 -4.02
CA GLY A 107 -17.14 21.29 -2.99
C GLY A 107 -16.58 19.92 -3.31
N ASP A 108 -16.85 19.38 -4.51
CA ASP A 108 -16.20 18.14 -4.98
C ASP A 108 -14.72 18.38 -5.33
N ILE A 109 -13.93 17.33 -5.24
CA ILE A 109 -12.52 17.30 -5.62
C ILE A 109 -12.37 16.34 -6.82
N VAL A 110 -11.96 16.85 -7.97
CA VAL A 110 -11.68 16.04 -9.17
C VAL A 110 -10.18 15.76 -9.25
N LEU A 111 -9.82 14.49 -9.33
CA LEU A 111 -8.44 14.03 -9.44
C LEU A 111 -8.18 13.38 -10.80
N LEU A 112 -7.20 13.89 -11.52
CA LEU A 112 -6.77 13.38 -12.83
C LEU A 112 -5.51 12.54 -12.63
N GLY A 113 -5.63 11.20 -12.58
CA GLY A 113 -4.53 10.26 -12.38
C GLY A 113 -4.27 9.42 -13.64
N TYR A 114 -3.77 10.06 -14.69
CA TYR A 114 -3.55 9.37 -15.96
C TYR A 114 -2.24 8.58 -15.96
N GLU A 115 -2.25 7.43 -16.63
CA GLU A 115 -1.04 6.66 -16.88
C GLU A 115 -0.16 7.38 -17.91
N TYR A 116 1.15 7.47 -17.67
CA TYR A 116 2.07 8.27 -18.45
C TYR A 116 2.09 7.94 -19.95
N ASN A 117 1.99 6.67 -20.32
CA ASN A 117 1.98 6.25 -21.73
C ASN A 117 0.71 6.65 -22.50
N TRP A 118 -0.36 7.04 -21.79
CA TRP A 118 -1.66 7.37 -22.38
C TRP A 118 -2.00 8.85 -22.37
N PHE A 119 -1.18 9.66 -21.72
CA PHE A 119 -1.46 11.08 -21.52
C PHE A 119 -1.74 11.82 -22.83
N ASN A 120 -0.90 11.67 -23.84
CA ASN A 120 -1.06 12.31 -25.14
C ASN A 120 -2.04 11.60 -26.10
N ASN A 121 -2.59 10.46 -25.71
CA ASN A 121 -3.65 9.76 -26.44
C ASN A 121 -5.05 10.07 -25.89
N PHE A 122 -5.21 11.22 -25.26
CA PHE A 122 -6.39 11.64 -24.53
C PHE A 122 -7.70 11.51 -25.32
N GLU A 123 -7.72 11.89 -26.60
CA GLU A 123 -8.89 11.82 -27.48
C GLU A 123 -9.14 10.43 -28.08
N THR A 124 -8.25 9.47 -27.87
CA THR A 124 -8.43 8.13 -28.44
C THR A 124 -9.46 7.35 -27.63
N LEU A 125 -10.55 6.96 -28.27
CA LEU A 125 -11.62 6.16 -27.66
C LEU A 125 -11.60 4.72 -28.17
N GLY A 126 -11.55 3.75 -27.24
CA GLY A 126 -11.64 2.33 -27.55
C GLY A 126 -13.10 1.90 -27.79
N GLN A 127 -13.56 1.86 -29.04
CA GLN A 127 -14.95 1.55 -29.38
C GLN A 127 -15.37 0.20 -28.78
N GLN A 128 -14.52 -0.83 -28.88
CA GLN A 128 -14.78 -2.16 -28.32
C GLN A 128 -15.00 -2.09 -26.80
N LEU A 129 -14.09 -1.47 -26.09
CA LEU A 129 -14.11 -1.37 -24.64
C LEU A 129 -15.33 -0.58 -24.14
N ILE A 130 -15.59 0.58 -24.77
CA ILE A 130 -16.73 1.42 -24.39
C ILE A 130 -18.04 0.66 -24.66
N MET A 131 -18.21 0.10 -25.86
CA MET A 131 -19.47 -0.57 -26.22
C MET A 131 -19.71 -1.85 -25.41
N SER A 132 -18.69 -2.63 -25.11
CA SER A 132 -18.83 -3.77 -24.20
C SER A 132 -18.99 -3.33 -22.73
N GLY A 133 -18.41 -2.20 -22.35
CA GLY A 133 -18.54 -1.64 -21.02
C GLY A 133 -19.93 -1.13 -20.72
N ILE A 134 -20.48 -0.26 -21.57
CA ILE A 134 -21.83 0.32 -21.36
C ILE A 134 -22.97 -0.54 -21.88
N ASP A 135 -22.70 -1.48 -22.77
CA ASP A 135 -23.62 -2.46 -23.37
C ASP A 135 -25.02 -1.89 -23.66
N ASP A 136 -26.07 -2.39 -23.04
CA ASP A 136 -27.47 -1.97 -23.25
C ASP A 136 -27.89 -0.78 -22.34
N ASN A 137 -26.96 -0.15 -21.61
CA ASN A 137 -27.19 1.08 -20.84
C ASN A 137 -27.23 2.30 -21.78
N ILE A 138 -28.34 2.49 -22.47
CA ILE A 138 -28.50 3.44 -23.58
C ILE A 138 -28.25 4.89 -23.15
N ASP A 139 -28.59 5.24 -21.93
CA ASP A 139 -28.38 6.58 -21.35
C ASP A 139 -26.91 6.96 -21.25
N MET A 140 -26.00 6.01 -21.15
CA MET A 140 -24.56 6.27 -21.08
C MET A 140 -23.93 6.62 -22.43
N TYR A 141 -24.58 6.27 -23.55
CA TYR A 141 -24.08 6.62 -24.88
C TYR A 141 -24.03 8.15 -25.12
N LYS A 142 -24.81 8.94 -24.37
CA LYS A 142 -24.77 10.42 -24.44
C LYS A 142 -23.39 10.99 -24.09
N HIS A 143 -22.58 10.25 -23.32
CA HIS A 143 -21.24 10.68 -22.93
C HIS A 143 -20.17 10.44 -23.98
N ILE A 144 -20.50 9.79 -25.10
CA ILE A 144 -19.62 9.67 -26.26
C ILE A 144 -19.67 10.98 -27.04
N PRO A 145 -18.55 11.71 -27.18
CA PRO A 145 -18.53 12.98 -27.92
C PRO A 145 -18.98 12.79 -29.38
N VAL A 146 -19.76 13.74 -29.88
CA VAL A 146 -20.43 13.65 -31.19
C VAL A 146 -19.46 13.42 -32.36
N ASN A 147 -18.26 13.98 -32.30
CA ASN A 147 -17.21 13.81 -33.31
C ASN A 147 -16.73 12.36 -33.44
N HIS A 148 -16.89 11.52 -32.41
CA HIS A 148 -16.52 10.10 -32.41
C HIS A 148 -17.65 9.15 -32.85
N TRP A 149 -18.90 9.61 -32.94
CA TRP A 149 -20.04 8.76 -33.28
C TRP A 149 -19.89 7.98 -34.58
N LYS A 150 -19.20 8.53 -35.57
CA LYS A 150 -18.93 7.85 -36.83
C LYS A 150 -18.19 6.52 -36.63
N ASP A 151 -17.24 6.50 -35.72
CA ASP A 151 -16.38 5.33 -35.44
C ASP A 151 -17.17 4.28 -34.69
N PHE A 152 -17.99 4.69 -33.73
CA PHE A 152 -18.89 3.79 -32.99
C PHE A 152 -19.95 3.15 -33.90
N VAL A 153 -20.56 3.95 -34.79
CA VAL A 153 -21.51 3.43 -35.80
C VAL A 153 -20.83 2.44 -36.74
N GLY A 154 -19.57 2.72 -37.13
CA GLY A 154 -18.77 1.81 -37.95
C GLY A 154 -18.48 0.46 -37.25
N TYR A 155 -18.39 0.46 -35.92
CA TYR A 155 -18.09 -0.70 -35.12
C TYR A 155 -19.31 -1.58 -34.79
N MET A 156 -20.55 -1.10 -34.99
CA MET A 156 -21.80 -1.77 -34.58
C MET A 156 -21.94 -3.22 -35.00
N PHE A 157 -21.53 -3.58 -36.21
CA PHE A 157 -21.67 -4.95 -36.69
C PHE A 157 -20.64 -5.90 -36.06
N GLN A 158 -19.45 -5.38 -35.77
CA GLN A 158 -18.41 -6.12 -35.05
C GLN A 158 -18.85 -6.33 -33.60
N TYR A 159 -19.35 -5.31 -32.94
CA TYR A 159 -19.93 -5.38 -31.61
C TYR A 159 -21.07 -6.45 -31.52
N ALA A 160 -21.98 -6.48 -32.51
CA ALA A 160 -23.02 -7.51 -32.54
C ALA A 160 -22.44 -8.94 -32.66
N ALA A 161 -21.34 -9.11 -33.39
CA ALA A 161 -20.64 -10.38 -33.49
C ALA A 161 -19.99 -10.76 -32.16
N GLU A 162 -19.34 -9.82 -31.50
CA GLU A 162 -18.71 -10.00 -30.18
C GLU A 162 -19.74 -10.37 -29.11
N LYS A 163 -20.89 -9.69 -29.06
CA LYS A 163 -22.02 -10.10 -28.17
C LYS A 163 -22.44 -11.55 -28.37
N ASN A 164 -22.38 -12.05 -29.58
CA ASN A 164 -22.79 -13.45 -29.88
C ASN A 164 -21.68 -14.46 -29.52
N ALA A 165 -20.45 -14.06 -29.53
CA ALA A 165 -19.27 -14.89 -29.26
C ALA A 165 -18.74 -14.77 -27.81
N TYR A 166 -19.31 -13.88 -27.01
CA TYR A 166 -18.82 -13.61 -25.68
C TYR A 166 -18.90 -14.83 -24.76
N VAL A 167 -17.87 -15.05 -24.01
CA VAL A 167 -17.76 -16.08 -22.96
C VAL A 167 -17.55 -15.34 -21.64
N ASP A 168 -18.22 -15.78 -20.58
CA ASP A 168 -18.16 -15.17 -19.28
C ASP A 168 -16.70 -15.03 -18.81
N ALA A 169 -16.37 -13.83 -18.33
CA ALA A 169 -15.07 -13.51 -17.80
C ALA A 169 -14.85 -14.17 -16.44
N SER A 170 -13.63 -14.53 -16.16
CA SER A 170 -13.19 -15.07 -14.88
C SER A 170 -11.80 -14.55 -14.51
N GLY A 171 -11.41 -14.72 -13.25
CA GLY A 171 -10.12 -14.25 -12.76
C GLY A 171 -10.13 -12.74 -12.43
N ILE A 172 -8.94 -12.16 -12.28
CA ILE A 172 -8.77 -10.78 -11.80
C ILE A 172 -9.40 -9.72 -12.72
N TYR A 173 -9.60 -10.04 -14.01
CA TYR A 173 -10.28 -9.17 -14.97
C TYR A 173 -11.75 -9.54 -15.17
N SER A 174 -12.41 -9.95 -14.09
CA SER A 174 -13.84 -10.20 -14.04
C SER A 174 -14.52 -9.34 -12.98
N ARG A 175 -15.85 -9.22 -13.07
CA ARG A 175 -16.66 -8.53 -12.04
C ARG A 175 -16.51 -9.16 -10.66
N GLU A 176 -16.23 -10.46 -10.56
CA GLU A 176 -16.04 -11.15 -9.27
C GLU A 176 -14.93 -10.56 -8.42
N ALA A 177 -13.90 -10.01 -9.06
CA ALA A 177 -12.78 -9.41 -8.34
C ALA A 177 -13.10 -8.02 -7.72
N PHE A 178 -14.24 -7.40 -8.12
CA PHE A 178 -14.61 -6.03 -7.76
C PHE A 178 -16.00 -6.01 -7.10
N GLN A 179 -16.12 -6.63 -5.94
CA GLN A 179 -17.39 -6.74 -5.20
C GLN A 179 -17.49 -5.82 -3.99
N GLY A 180 -16.56 -4.87 -3.82
CA GLY A 180 -16.65 -3.83 -2.79
C GLY A 180 -17.87 -2.93 -3.02
N GLU A 181 -18.41 -2.34 -1.95
CA GLU A 181 -19.61 -1.49 -1.98
C GLU A 181 -19.50 -0.36 -3.01
N ASP A 182 -18.29 0.17 -3.22
CA ASP A 182 -18.01 1.27 -4.14
C ASP A 182 -17.34 0.80 -5.46
N GLY A 183 -17.53 -0.47 -5.84
CA GLY A 183 -16.90 -1.06 -7.02
C GLY A 183 -15.38 -1.19 -6.87
N GLN A 184 -14.88 -1.26 -5.63
CA GLN A 184 -13.48 -1.51 -5.32
C GLN A 184 -13.15 -3.00 -5.50
N MET A 185 -11.90 -3.27 -5.85
CA MET A 185 -11.38 -4.62 -5.89
C MET A 185 -11.36 -5.24 -4.48
N THR A 186 -11.91 -6.43 -4.37
CA THR A 186 -11.95 -7.19 -3.10
C THR A 186 -10.96 -8.35 -3.08
N TRP A 187 -10.43 -8.74 -4.23
CA TRP A 187 -9.42 -9.78 -4.30
C TRP A 187 -8.07 -9.26 -3.82
N LEU A 188 -7.52 -9.96 -2.85
CA LEU A 188 -6.18 -9.68 -2.36
C LEU A 188 -5.14 -9.99 -3.44
N ARG A 189 -4.18 -9.09 -3.61
CA ARG A 189 -3.07 -9.20 -4.56
C ARG A 189 -1.78 -9.28 -3.78
N ASP A 190 -1.73 -10.24 -2.85
CA ASP A 190 -0.62 -10.39 -1.91
C ASP A 190 0.59 -11.09 -2.53
N TYR A 191 0.44 -11.58 -3.76
CA TYR A 191 1.57 -12.11 -4.50
C TYR A 191 2.26 -10.97 -5.26
N ALA A 192 3.51 -10.80 -4.97
CA ALA A 192 4.37 -10.03 -5.84
C ALA A 192 4.47 -10.71 -7.22
N MET A 193 4.85 -9.93 -8.19
CA MET A 193 4.95 -10.31 -9.59
C MET A 193 6.00 -11.38 -9.85
N SER A 194 5.84 -12.59 -9.32
CA SER A 194 6.80 -13.69 -9.49
C SER A 194 7.02 -14.09 -10.95
N ASP A 195 5.96 -13.97 -11.76
CA ASP A 195 6.01 -14.22 -13.21
C ASP A 195 6.44 -12.97 -14.00
N TYR A 196 6.75 -11.88 -13.32
CA TYR A 196 6.91 -10.56 -13.90
C TYR A 196 8.25 -10.35 -14.60
N PHE A 197 9.25 -11.14 -14.33
CA PHE A 197 10.53 -11.00 -15.01
C PHE A 197 10.44 -11.36 -16.49
N ASP A 198 9.62 -12.35 -16.84
CA ASP A 198 9.26 -12.61 -18.22
C ASP A 198 8.36 -11.48 -18.77
N TYR A 199 7.55 -10.88 -17.92
CA TYR A 199 6.60 -9.81 -18.24
C TYR A 199 7.26 -8.46 -18.58
N ILE A 200 8.33 -8.03 -17.88
CA ILE A 200 9.06 -6.78 -18.22
C ILE A 200 9.62 -6.86 -19.64
N ASN A 201 10.07 -8.02 -20.07
CA ASN A 201 10.59 -8.22 -21.42
C ASN A 201 9.46 -8.22 -22.47
N ASP A 202 8.23 -8.60 -22.10
CA ASP A 202 7.10 -8.77 -23.01
C ASP A 202 6.15 -7.56 -23.06
N TYR A 203 6.04 -6.74 -21.97
CA TYR A 203 5.02 -5.69 -21.83
C TYR A 203 5.50 -4.25 -21.94
N GLY A 204 6.77 -4.04 -22.22
CA GLY A 204 7.30 -2.76 -22.62
C GLY A 204 7.87 -1.91 -21.48
N THR A 205 8.25 -0.70 -21.86
CA THR A 205 8.93 0.27 -21.03
C THR A 205 8.06 1.50 -20.80
N ILE A 206 8.34 2.24 -19.74
CA ILE A 206 7.72 3.53 -19.45
C ILE A 206 8.69 4.62 -19.87
N SER A 207 8.25 5.48 -20.79
CA SER A 207 8.92 6.72 -21.12
C SER A 207 7.88 7.82 -21.31
N ILE A 208 8.17 8.99 -20.78
CA ILE A 208 7.34 10.19 -20.99
C ILE A 208 7.88 11.05 -22.13
N LEU A 209 8.98 10.65 -22.75
CA LEU A 209 9.60 11.34 -23.87
C LEU A 209 8.95 10.95 -25.20
N ASN A 210 8.81 11.93 -26.09
CA ASN A 210 8.40 11.70 -27.48
C ASN A 210 9.56 11.14 -28.34
N ALA A 211 9.31 10.96 -29.64
CA ALA A 211 10.31 10.45 -30.56
C ALA A 211 11.53 11.39 -30.78
N ASN A 212 11.49 12.61 -30.26
CA ASN A 212 12.58 13.57 -30.29
C ASN A 212 13.32 13.72 -28.96
N ASP A 213 13.06 12.80 -28.01
CA ASP A 213 13.59 12.83 -26.64
C ASP A 213 13.15 14.09 -25.84
N GLU A 214 11.93 14.58 -26.10
CA GLU A 214 11.35 15.74 -25.44
C GLU A 214 10.04 15.38 -24.73
N VAL A 215 9.75 16.04 -23.60
CA VAL A 215 8.43 15.99 -22.95
C VAL A 215 7.49 16.93 -23.73
N GLU A 216 6.34 16.42 -24.18
CA GLU A 216 5.39 17.17 -25.00
C GLU A 216 3.95 16.94 -24.55
N ILE A 217 3.13 17.99 -24.58
CA ILE A 217 1.68 17.94 -24.44
C ILE A 217 1.05 18.41 -25.74
N THR A 218 0.18 17.57 -26.31
CA THR A 218 -0.52 17.92 -27.54
C THR A 218 -1.52 19.06 -27.32
N ASP A 219 -1.65 19.94 -28.33
CA ASP A 219 -2.59 21.07 -28.27
C ASP A 219 -4.03 20.64 -27.98
N THR A 220 -4.46 19.50 -28.49
CA THR A 220 -5.82 18.95 -28.28
C THR A 220 -6.02 18.54 -26.82
N THR A 221 -5.05 17.85 -26.22
CA THR A 221 -5.07 17.49 -24.79
C THR A 221 -5.11 18.76 -23.93
N ALA A 222 -4.23 19.72 -24.19
CA ALA A 222 -4.15 20.97 -23.43
C ALA A 222 -5.46 21.77 -23.49
N GLN A 223 -6.05 21.91 -24.68
CA GLN A 223 -7.31 22.64 -24.86
C GLN A 223 -8.49 21.96 -24.14
N TYR A 224 -8.60 20.64 -24.22
CA TYR A 224 -9.67 19.92 -23.54
C TYR A 224 -9.54 20.04 -22.02
N LEU A 225 -8.35 19.81 -21.47
CA LEU A 225 -8.12 19.84 -20.03
C LEU A 225 -8.28 21.25 -19.44
N SER A 226 -7.85 22.29 -20.16
CA SER A 226 -8.11 23.68 -19.76
C SER A 226 -9.61 24.01 -19.75
N ALA A 227 -10.37 23.45 -20.72
CA ALA A 227 -11.83 23.61 -20.74
C ALA A 227 -12.50 22.81 -19.61
N LEU A 228 -11.99 21.63 -19.30
CA LEU A 228 -12.47 20.82 -18.17
C LEU A 228 -12.21 21.54 -16.84
N LYS A 229 -11.02 22.10 -16.63
CA LYS A 229 -10.70 22.93 -15.47
C LYS A 229 -11.75 24.02 -15.26
N LYS A 230 -11.97 24.82 -16.30
CA LYS A 230 -12.97 25.91 -16.25
C LYS A 230 -14.36 25.37 -15.89
N TYR A 231 -14.77 24.25 -16.46
CA TYR A 231 -16.05 23.61 -16.20
C TYR A 231 -16.22 23.19 -14.74
N VAL A 232 -15.15 22.66 -14.14
CA VAL A 232 -15.11 22.25 -12.72
C VAL A 232 -15.17 23.47 -11.80
N GLU A 233 -14.33 24.48 -12.06
CA GLU A 233 -14.26 25.71 -11.27
C GLU A 233 -15.57 26.52 -11.30
N GLU A 234 -16.28 26.55 -12.45
CA GLU A 234 -17.60 27.18 -12.57
C GLU A 234 -18.67 26.52 -11.70
N ARG A 235 -18.40 25.31 -11.20
CA ARG A 235 -19.26 24.55 -10.25
C ARG A 235 -18.81 24.65 -8.81
N GLU A 236 -17.84 25.53 -8.53
CA GLU A 236 -17.26 25.68 -7.18
C GLU A 236 -16.64 24.35 -6.66
N ALA A 237 -16.13 23.52 -7.57
CA ALA A 237 -15.35 22.30 -7.30
C ALA A 237 -13.86 22.54 -7.60
N SER A 238 -13.00 21.67 -7.09
CA SER A 238 -11.57 21.73 -7.30
C SER A 238 -11.10 20.63 -8.25
N ILE A 239 -10.01 20.87 -8.97
CA ILE A 239 -9.42 19.88 -9.88
C ILE A 239 -7.90 19.89 -9.75
N TYR A 240 -7.29 18.70 -9.70
CA TYR A 240 -5.86 18.51 -9.56
C TYR A 240 -5.36 17.37 -10.43
N PHE A 241 -4.13 17.47 -10.90
CA PHE A 241 -3.37 16.32 -11.36
C PHE A 241 -2.73 15.59 -10.19
N VAL A 242 -2.77 14.26 -10.26
CA VAL A 242 -2.12 13.36 -9.33
C VAL A 242 -1.36 12.28 -10.08
N SER A 243 -0.27 11.79 -9.51
CA SER A 243 0.55 10.76 -10.14
C SER A 243 -0.12 9.39 -10.11
N SER A 244 0.04 8.64 -11.20
CA SER A 244 -0.21 7.20 -11.23
C SER A 244 1.02 6.44 -10.72
N PRO A 245 0.83 5.35 -9.98
CA PRO A 245 1.93 4.45 -9.66
C PRO A 245 2.51 3.88 -10.96
N ALA A 246 3.83 3.74 -11.01
CA ALA A 246 4.50 3.17 -12.16
C ALA A 246 5.69 2.31 -11.73
N LEU A 247 5.89 1.18 -12.40
CA LEU A 247 7.01 0.29 -12.11
C LEU A 247 8.34 0.98 -12.41
N TYR A 248 9.13 1.23 -11.37
CA TYR A 248 10.41 1.91 -11.47
C TYR A 248 11.38 1.21 -12.43
N GLU A 249 11.50 -0.11 -12.34
CA GLU A 249 12.42 -0.91 -13.13
C GLU A 249 12.11 -0.90 -14.65
N SER A 250 10.93 -0.43 -15.04
CA SER A 250 10.51 -0.29 -16.44
C SER A 250 10.73 1.13 -17.01
N VAL A 251 11.14 2.08 -16.18
CA VAL A 251 11.39 3.47 -16.60
C VAL A 251 12.68 3.54 -17.41
N THR A 252 12.60 4.15 -18.61
CA THR A 252 13.74 4.27 -19.54
C THR A 252 14.19 5.73 -19.78
N CYS A 253 13.41 6.71 -19.32
CA CYS A 253 13.80 8.13 -19.31
C CYS A 253 14.43 8.51 -17.96
N SER A 254 14.96 9.73 -17.86
CA SER A 254 15.46 10.26 -16.60
C SER A 254 14.34 10.46 -15.60
N ILE A 255 14.60 10.20 -14.31
CA ILE A 255 13.66 10.50 -13.20
C ILE A 255 13.28 11.99 -13.20
N ASP A 256 14.22 12.86 -13.53
CA ASP A 256 13.97 14.31 -13.59
C ASP A 256 13.08 14.73 -14.78
N ASP A 257 12.89 13.88 -15.78
CA ASP A 257 11.96 14.17 -16.88
C ASP A 257 10.51 14.17 -16.38
N PHE A 258 10.19 13.41 -15.34
CA PHE A 258 8.87 13.44 -14.69
C PHE A 258 8.57 14.79 -14.04
N LEU A 259 9.59 15.48 -13.50
CA LEU A 259 9.42 16.86 -12.98
C LEU A 259 9.22 17.86 -14.10
N LYS A 260 9.86 17.67 -15.26
CA LYS A 260 9.63 18.51 -16.45
C LYS A 260 8.21 18.33 -16.97
N LEU A 261 7.64 17.10 -16.90
CA LEU A 261 6.25 16.86 -17.26
C LEU A 261 5.32 17.66 -16.35
N VAL A 262 5.52 17.62 -15.04
CA VAL A 262 4.73 18.40 -14.06
C VAL A 262 4.76 19.88 -14.40
N GLU A 263 5.97 20.46 -14.58
CA GLU A 263 6.14 21.88 -14.92
C GLU A 263 5.45 22.24 -16.24
N LEU A 264 5.53 21.38 -17.24
CA LEU A 264 4.90 21.60 -18.54
C LEU A 264 3.37 21.53 -18.46
N GLU A 265 2.81 20.58 -17.70
CA GLU A 265 1.36 20.44 -17.49
C GLU A 265 0.79 21.66 -16.78
N GLU A 266 1.41 22.10 -15.69
CA GLU A 266 0.97 23.29 -14.96
C GLU A 266 1.04 24.55 -15.82
N ASN A 267 2.13 24.76 -16.54
CA ASN A 267 2.32 25.94 -17.39
C ASN A 267 1.40 25.95 -18.62
N THR A 268 1.07 24.78 -19.17
CA THR A 268 0.30 24.68 -20.43
C THR A 268 -1.20 24.56 -20.17
N ILE A 269 -1.61 23.81 -19.14
CA ILE A 269 -3.02 23.51 -18.85
C ILE A 269 -3.53 24.37 -17.70
N GLY A 270 -2.66 24.68 -16.74
CA GLY A 270 -2.96 25.47 -15.56
C GLY A 270 -3.73 24.72 -14.47
N ILE A 271 -3.85 23.38 -14.53
CA ILE A 271 -4.32 22.54 -13.44
C ILE A 271 -3.14 22.28 -12.51
N PRO A 272 -3.27 22.51 -11.18
CA PRO A 272 -2.18 22.21 -10.25
C PRO A 272 -1.85 20.71 -10.23
N TYR A 273 -0.56 20.37 -10.27
CA TYR A 273 -0.06 19.02 -10.09
C TYR A 273 0.41 18.84 -8.64
N ILE A 274 -0.34 18.12 -7.82
CA ILE A 274 -0.11 18.09 -6.37
C ILE A 274 0.87 17.03 -5.91
N SER A 275 1.13 16.02 -6.73
CA SER A 275 2.04 14.91 -6.41
C SER A 275 3.49 15.20 -6.83
N ASP A 276 4.45 14.65 -6.10
CA ASP A 276 5.81 14.43 -6.63
C ASP A 276 5.83 13.08 -7.36
N PRO A 277 5.91 13.04 -8.70
CA PRO A 277 5.79 11.80 -9.46
C PRO A 277 6.89 10.78 -9.12
N ARG A 278 8.02 11.23 -8.60
CA ARG A 278 9.14 10.36 -8.21
C ARG A 278 8.78 9.46 -7.02
N LEU A 279 7.87 9.90 -6.14
CA LEU A 279 7.34 9.09 -5.02
C LEU A 279 6.41 7.97 -5.49
N TYR A 280 5.88 8.06 -6.71
CA TYR A 280 4.98 7.08 -7.31
C TYR A 280 5.69 6.11 -8.27
N LEU A 281 7.02 6.21 -8.40
CA LEU A 281 7.83 5.22 -9.09
C LEU A 281 8.12 4.07 -8.13
N PHE A 282 7.28 3.07 -8.16
CA PHE A 282 7.28 1.98 -7.20
C PHE A 282 8.21 0.85 -7.62
N PRO A 283 8.92 0.24 -6.63
CA PRO A 283 9.68 -0.97 -6.89
C PRO A 283 8.74 -2.15 -7.18
N ILE A 284 9.29 -3.20 -7.77
CA ILE A 284 8.57 -4.43 -8.11
C ILE A 284 7.81 -5.04 -6.92
N ASP A 285 8.31 -4.88 -5.71
CA ASP A 285 7.72 -5.40 -4.48
C ASP A 285 6.31 -4.83 -4.20
N LEU A 286 6.00 -3.64 -4.72
CA LEU A 286 4.72 -2.94 -4.55
C LEU A 286 3.79 -3.06 -5.78
N MET A 287 4.24 -3.77 -6.81
CA MET A 287 3.51 -3.87 -8.07
C MET A 287 2.89 -5.26 -8.26
N SER A 288 1.84 -5.34 -9.08
CA SER A 288 1.14 -6.58 -9.41
C SER A 288 1.40 -7.00 -10.87
N ASN A 289 0.41 -7.17 -11.69
CA ASN A 289 0.44 -7.81 -13.00
C ASN A 289 0.58 -6.86 -14.19
N ALA A 290 0.88 -5.60 -13.99
CA ALA A 290 1.09 -4.61 -15.07
C ALA A 290 1.93 -3.42 -14.58
N LEU A 291 2.45 -2.62 -15.53
CA LEU A 291 3.35 -1.48 -15.30
C LEU A 291 2.78 -0.41 -14.34
N TYR A 292 1.46 -0.35 -14.20
CA TYR A 292 0.73 0.66 -13.42
C TYR A 292 -0.20 0.04 -12.36
N HIS A 293 -0.15 -1.28 -12.14
CA HIS A 293 -0.99 -1.95 -11.18
C HIS A 293 -0.24 -2.27 -9.90
N CYS A 294 -0.74 -1.76 -8.80
CA CYS A 294 -0.22 -2.09 -7.47
C CYS A 294 -0.68 -3.48 -7.01
N ASN A 295 0.11 -4.12 -6.16
CA ASN A 295 -0.39 -5.18 -5.29
C ASN A 295 -1.11 -4.56 -4.08
N SER A 296 -1.57 -5.38 -3.13
CA SER A 296 -2.33 -4.90 -1.96
C SER A 296 -1.52 -3.95 -1.05
N GLU A 297 -0.22 -4.16 -0.93
CA GLU A 297 0.68 -3.26 -0.18
C GLU A 297 0.88 -1.94 -0.94
N GLY A 298 1.21 -2.02 -2.23
CA GLY A 298 1.40 -0.84 -3.08
C GLY A 298 0.15 0.04 -3.22
N GLU A 299 -1.04 -0.55 -3.19
CA GLU A 299 -2.32 0.17 -3.17
C GLU A 299 -2.43 1.08 -1.95
N LYS A 300 -2.07 0.59 -0.77
CA LYS A 300 -2.06 1.36 0.48
C LYS A 300 -1.00 2.46 0.47
N VAL A 301 0.22 2.14 0.04
CA VAL A 301 1.30 3.13 -0.11
C VAL A 301 0.88 4.26 -1.04
N ARG A 302 0.31 3.94 -2.21
CA ARG A 302 -0.20 4.94 -3.16
C ARG A 302 -1.28 5.80 -2.55
N THR A 303 -2.24 5.18 -1.84
CA THR A 303 -3.35 5.92 -1.23
C THR A 303 -2.86 6.85 -0.12
N SER A 304 -1.93 6.39 0.71
CA SER A 304 -1.27 7.22 1.74
C SER A 304 -0.53 8.42 1.13
N LEU A 305 0.20 8.22 0.02
CA LEU A 305 0.85 9.33 -0.72
C LEU A 305 -0.18 10.35 -1.22
N LEU A 306 -1.30 9.89 -1.78
CA LEU A 306 -2.36 10.75 -2.26
C LEU A 306 -3.01 11.57 -1.14
N ILE A 307 -3.21 10.98 0.04
CA ILE A 307 -3.72 11.69 1.22
C ILE A 307 -2.76 12.80 1.64
N ASP A 308 -1.46 12.51 1.68
CA ASP A 308 -0.44 13.50 2.00
C ASP A 308 -0.41 14.64 0.96
N ASP A 309 -0.51 14.33 -0.33
CA ASP A 309 -0.57 15.32 -1.40
C ASP A 309 -1.80 16.24 -1.27
N LEU A 310 -2.97 15.67 -0.94
CA LEU A 310 -4.20 16.44 -0.70
C LEU A 310 -4.11 17.33 0.55
N ARG A 311 -3.47 16.85 1.61
CA ARG A 311 -3.18 17.65 2.82
C ARG A 311 -2.21 18.79 2.50
N LEU A 312 -1.16 18.50 1.78
CA LEU A 312 -0.11 19.45 1.44
C LEU A 312 -0.60 20.59 0.55
N CYS A 313 -1.44 20.31 -0.44
CA CYS A 313 -2.04 21.34 -1.29
C CYS A 313 -3.22 22.07 -0.62
N GLY A 314 -3.65 21.67 0.55
CA GLY A 314 -4.77 22.26 1.30
C GLY A 314 -6.16 21.89 0.77
N ALA A 315 -6.28 20.87 -0.08
CA ALA A 315 -7.57 20.35 -0.56
C ALA A 315 -8.36 19.67 0.57
N ILE A 316 -7.67 19.10 1.53
CA ILE A 316 -8.23 18.56 2.78
C ILE A 316 -7.46 19.14 3.98
N PRO A 317 -8.02 19.09 5.21
CA PRO A 317 -7.35 19.59 6.40
C PRO A 317 -5.98 18.91 6.61
N ALA A 318 -4.99 19.68 7.04
CA ALA A 318 -3.73 19.14 7.49
C ALA A 318 -3.93 18.28 8.73
N GLU A 319 -3.05 17.30 8.92
CA GLU A 319 -3.02 16.50 10.13
C GLU A 319 -2.77 17.38 11.38
N ALA A 320 -3.51 17.12 12.45
CA ALA A 320 -3.35 17.85 13.69
C ALA A 320 -2.11 17.36 14.44
N VAL A 321 -1.13 18.25 14.57
CA VAL A 321 0.08 17.97 15.34
C VAL A 321 0.17 18.90 16.54
N SER A 322 0.76 18.42 17.63
CA SER A 322 0.99 19.21 18.84
C SER A 322 2.25 20.08 18.71
N GLN A 323 2.53 20.88 19.74
CA GLN A 323 3.81 21.60 19.86
C GLN A 323 4.88 20.79 20.61
N THR A 324 4.55 19.59 21.06
CA THR A 324 5.48 18.68 21.74
C THR A 324 6.43 18.07 20.72
N VAL A 325 7.69 18.03 21.04
CA VAL A 325 8.75 17.48 20.18
C VAL A 325 9.26 16.19 20.79
N LYS A 326 9.38 15.15 19.95
CA LYS A 326 9.99 13.86 20.29
C LYS A 326 11.14 13.55 19.35
N ASP A 327 12.12 12.80 19.86
CA ASP A 327 13.22 12.26 19.09
C ASP A 327 12.84 10.89 18.49
N GLU A 328 13.11 10.71 17.20
CA GLU A 328 13.16 9.42 16.54
C GLU A 328 14.60 9.05 16.26
N LYS A 329 15.01 7.83 16.59
CA LYS A 329 16.39 7.38 16.41
C LYS A 329 16.47 6.14 15.55
N GLY A 330 17.33 6.21 14.55
CA GLY A 330 17.70 5.09 13.72
C GLY A 330 16.64 4.64 12.76
N GLU A 331 15.68 5.50 12.36
CA GLU A 331 14.78 5.15 11.27
C GLU A 331 15.57 4.78 10.02
N THR A 332 15.20 3.69 9.39
CA THR A 332 15.99 3.06 8.33
C THR A 332 15.42 3.32 6.93
N PHE A 333 16.33 3.48 5.97
CA PHE A 333 16.02 3.73 4.56
C PHE A 333 16.98 3.00 3.64
N ALA A 334 16.48 2.23 2.70
CA ALA A 334 17.25 1.73 1.55
C ALA A 334 17.00 2.66 0.35
N LEU A 335 17.90 3.60 0.10
CA LEU A 335 17.72 4.64 -0.92
C LEU A 335 18.11 4.12 -2.31
N VAL A 336 17.26 4.37 -3.29
CA VAL A 336 17.41 3.97 -4.69
C VAL A 336 17.64 5.19 -5.56
N ASP A 337 18.74 5.24 -6.27
CA ASP A 337 19.12 6.36 -7.14
C ASP A 337 18.85 7.72 -6.47
N THR A 338 18.12 8.61 -7.12
CA THR A 338 17.70 9.90 -6.56
C THR A 338 16.22 9.94 -6.18
N LEU A 339 15.57 8.75 -6.08
CA LEU A 339 14.17 8.66 -5.67
C LEU A 339 13.99 9.10 -4.21
N PRO A 340 13.00 9.96 -3.93
CA PRO A 340 12.66 10.33 -2.57
C PRO A 340 11.97 9.18 -1.84
N LYS A 341 12.22 9.07 -0.53
CA LYS A 341 11.51 8.18 0.38
C LYS A 341 10.94 8.96 1.55
N ARG A 342 9.75 8.56 2.01
CA ARG A 342 9.08 9.21 3.14
C ARG A 342 9.66 8.76 4.48
N PHE A 343 9.69 9.71 5.43
CA PHE A 343 9.82 9.41 6.84
C PHE A 343 8.49 8.87 7.39
N LEU A 344 8.57 8.09 8.45
CA LEU A 344 7.37 7.67 9.20
C LEU A 344 6.70 8.90 9.85
N HIS A 345 7.51 9.75 10.50
CA HIS A 345 7.07 11.03 11.03
C HIS A 345 7.76 12.17 10.28
N LYS A 346 7.01 13.20 9.93
CA LYS A 346 7.55 14.37 9.22
C LYS A 346 8.67 15.03 10.05
N PRO A 347 9.94 15.03 9.60
CA PRO A 347 11.04 15.55 10.38
C PRO A 347 10.95 17.07 10.54
N ARG A 348 11.20 17.55 11.76
CA ARG A 348 11.40 18.98 12.05
C ARG A 348 12.87 19.35 11.90
N THR A 349 13.77 18.51 12.43
CA THR A 349 15.21 18.72 12.39
C THR A 349 15.92 17.38 12.26
N ILE A 350 16.77 17.24 11.26
CA ILE A 350 17.67 16.09 11.15
C ILE A 350 18.84 16.28 12.09
N LYS A 351 19.11 15.29 12.93
CA LYS A 351 20.21 15.30 13.89
C LYS A 351 21.44 14.59 13.37
N ARG A 352 21.23 13.41 12.74
CA ARG A 352 22.31 12.57 12.23
C ARG A 352 21.80 11.68 11.11
N VAL A 353 22.61 11.57 10.06
CA VAL A 353 22.39 10.62 8.95
C VAL A 353 23.65 9.78 8.83
N TYR A 354 23.52 8.46 9.00
CA TYR A 354 24.67 7.56 9.09
C TYR A 354 24.34 6.17 8.55
N GLY A 355 25.38 5.40 8.32
CA GLY A 355 25.32 3.99 7.94
C GLY A 355 26.57 3.28 8.43
N TYR A 356 26.77 2.03 8.02
CA TYR A 356 27.97 1.27 8.37
C TYR A 356 28.67 0.79 7.09
N ASN A 357 29.99 0.83 7.09
CA ASN A 357 30.79 0.28 6.00
C ASN A 357 31.03 -1.23 6.19
N ALA A 358 31.70 -1.87 5.21
CA ALA A 358 32.00 -3.29 5.22
C ALA A 358 32.78 -3.79 6.46
N GLU A 359 33.48 -2.89 7.14
CA GLU A 359 34.19 -3.21 8.39
C GLU A 359 33.36 -2.93 9.65
N GLY A 360 32.05 -2.64 9.50
CA GLY A 360 31.14 -2.34 10.61
C GLY A 360 31.40 -0.98 11.29
N ARG A 361 32.17 -0.10 10.63
CA ARG A 361 32.43 1.24 11.17
C ARG A 361 31.39 2.24 10.70
N GLU A 362 30.91 3.05 11.63
CA GLU A 362 29.96 4.13 11.33
C GLU A 362 30.54 5.15 10.33
N VAL A 363 29.72 5.51 9.36
CA VAL A 363 29.99 6.54 8.34
C VAL A 363 28.89 7.58 8.44
N LEU A 364 29.26 8.86 8.61
CA LEU A 364 28.32 9.97 8.62
C LEU A 364 28.19 10.57 7.22
N PHE A 365 26.97 10.93 6.86
CA PHE A 365 26.65 11.58 5.59
C PHE A 365 26.25 13.04 5.78
N THR A 366 26.45 13.85 4.74
CA THR A 366 26.32 15.32 4.80
C THR A 366 25.17 15.78 3.90
N GLU A 367 24.26 16.59 4.47
CA GLU A 367 23.18 17.23 3.73
C GLU A 367 23.73 18.17 2.64
N GLY A 368 23.09 18.16 1.46
CA GLY A 368 23.51 18.90 0.28
C GLY A 368 24.67 18.28 -0.49
N VAL A 369 25.38 17.29 0.10
CA VAL A 369 26.45 16.52 -0.56
C VAL A 369 26.00 15.09 -0.84
N ASP A 370 25.57 14.39 0.17
CA ASP A 370 25.18 12.98 0.09
C ASP A 370 23.67 12.82 -0.03
N TYR A 371 22.90 13.65 0.64
CA TYR A 371 21.44 13.59 0.65
C TYR A 371 20.80 14.97 0.66
N VAL A 372 19.51 15.01 0.36
CA VAL A 372 18.63 16.20 0.45
C VAL A 372 17.36 15.80 1.21
N ILE A 373 16.92 16.70 2.10
CA ILE A 373 15.65 16.59 2.80
C ILE A 373 14.64 17.56 2.19
N ASP A 374 13.46 17.07 1.89
CA ASP A 374 12.28 17.90 1.69
C ASP A 374 11.46 17.90 3.00
N TYR A 375 11.63 18.98 3.77
CA TYR A 375 10.96 19.15 5.07
C TYR A 375 9.45 19.38 4.92
N GLU A 376 9.01 19.86 3.75
CA GLU A 376 7.59 20.10 3.50
C GLU A 376 6.85 18.79 3.22
N ARG A 377 7.46 17.92 2.40
CA ARG A 377 6.92 16.58 2.09
C ARG A 377 7.34 15.50 3.10
N GLY A 378 8.31 15.78 3.96
CA GLY A 378 8.87 14.80 4.87
C GLY A 378 9.57 13.65 4.13
N THR A 379 10.49 13.98 3.20
CA THR A 379 11.19 12.97 2.41
C THR A 379 12.71 13.15 2.43
N ILE A 380 13.42 12.05 2.20
CA ILE A 380 14.89 12.01 2.02
C ILE A 380 15.22 11.34 0.69
N ARG A 381 16.24 11.85 0.00
CA ARG A 381 16.80 11.24 -1.21
C ARG A 381 18.32 11.39 -1.30
N ARG A 382 18.96 10.52 -2.05
CA ARG A 382 20.37 10.68 -2.42
C ARG A 382 20.56 11.84 -3.41
N THR A 383 21.77 12.41 -3.43
CA THR A 383 22.23 13.29 -4.53
C THR A 383 22.90 12.44 -5.62
N ASP A 384 23.14 13.02 -6.80
CA ASP A 384 23.84 12.33 -7.89
C ASP A 384 25.29 11.96 -7.53
N SER A 385 25.92 12.72 -6.63
CA SER A 385 27.30 12.52 -6.18
C SER A 385 27.39 11.85 -4.81
N SER A 386 26.29 11.30 -4.31
CA SER A 386 26.17 10.71 -2.97
C SER A 386 27.12 9.55 -2.74
N SER A 387 27.75 9.53 -1.57
CA SER A 387 28.52 8.39 -1.05
C SER A 387 27.63 7.37 -0.31
N ILE A 388 26.36 7.65 -0.08
CA ILE A 388 25.39 6.69 0.48
C ILE A 388 25.28 5.52 -0.51
N PRO A 389 25.35 4.27 -0.05
CA PRO A 389 25.17 3.11 -0.90
C PRO A 389 23.86 3.17 -1.68
N ASN A 390 23.93 2.88 -2.98
CA ASN A 390 22.78 2.89 -3.86
C ASN A 390 22.13 1.52 -3.88
N TYR A 391 20.87 1.43 -3.49
CA TYR A 391 20.11 0.19 -3.51
C TYR A 391 19.63 -0.23 -4.92
N SER A 392 19.84 0.63 -5.92
CA SER A 392 19.45 0.36 -7.31
C SER A 392 20.03 -0.95 -7.84
N GLY A 393 19.19 -1.77 -8.43
CA GLY A 393 19.59 -3.06 -8.99
C GLY A 393 19.71 -4.22 -7.98
N HIS A 394 19.63 -3.96 -6.68
CA HIS A 394 19.57 -5.01 -5.67
C HIS A 394 18.13 -5.47 -5.51
N ARG A 395 17.86 -6.70 -5.87
CA ARG A 395 16.53 -7.28 -5.79
C ARG A 395 16.57 -8.80 -5.71
N VAL A 396 15.58 -9.35 -5.04
CA VAL A 396 15.29 -10.77 -5.09
C VAL A 396 14.33 -11.03 -6.25
N VAL A 397 14.60 -12.06 -7.02
CA VAL A 397 13.77 -12.44 -8.16
C VAL A 397 13.42 -13.91 -8.04
N TYR A 398 12.12 -14.19 -8.15
CA TYR A 398 11.64 -15.56 -8.31
C TYR A 398 11.65 -15.96 -9.78
N HIS A 399 12.42 -16.96 -10.12
CA HIS A 399 12.45 -17.51 -11.48
C HIS A 399 12.43 -19.04 -11.44
N SER A 400 11.47 -19.65 -12.14
CA SER A 400 11.36 -21.11 -12.28
C SER A 400 11.32 -21.89 -10.95
N GLY A 401 10.60 -21.38 -9.95
CA GLY A 401 10.47 -22.03 -8.65
C GLY A 401 11.68 -21.84 -7.73
N LYS A 402 12.54 -20.86 -8.03
CA LYS A 402 13.72 -20.53 -7.19
C LYS A 402 13.89 -19.03 -7.10
N PHE A 403 14.21 -18.56 -5.90
CA PHE A 403 14.66 -17.19 -5.68
C PHE A 403 16.11 -17.04 -6.13
N THR A 404 16.36 -15.99 -6.86
CA THR A 404 17.71 -15.63 -7.32
C THR A 404 17.92 -14.16 -6.99
N TRP A 405 19.05 -13.87 -6.35
CA TRP A 405 19.49 -12.51 -6.15
C TRP A 405 20.03 -11.94 -7.46
N VAL A 406 19.46 -10.85 -7.93
CA VAL A 406 19.99 -10.14 -9.10
C VAL A 406 21.02 -9.13 -8.60
N ASN A 407 22.19 -9.14 -9.22
CA ASN A 407 23.35 -8.28 -8.97
C ASN A 407 24.08 -8.48 -7.63
N SER A 408 23.68 -9.40 -6.79
CA SER A 408 24.48 -9.76 -5.62
C SER A 408 24.18 -11.19 -5.15
N PRO A 409 24.86 -12.20 -5.68
CA PRO A 409 24.70 -13.59 -5.24
C PRO A 409 25.16 -13.82 -3.79
N GLU A 410 25.77 -12.86 -3.15
CA GLU A 410 26.37 -12.93 -1.81
C GLU A 410 25.46 -12.33 -0.72
N PHE A 411 24.29 -11.79 -1.07
CA PHE A 411 23.35 -11.09 -0.17
C PHE A 411 22.56 -11.97 0.79
N TYR A 412 22.96 -13.18 1.01
CA TYR A 412 22.35 -14.03 2.03
C TYR A 412 22.86 -13.73 3.46
N ASN A 413 23.69 -12.71 3.60
CA ASN A 413 24.24 -12.32 4.90
C ASN A 413 23.50 -11.06 5.40
N PRO A 414 22.77 -11.12 6.53
CA PRO A 414 22.12 -9.95 7.13
C PRO A 414 23.08 -8.77 7.36
N ASP A 415 24.35 -9.08 7.67
CA ASP A 415 25.37 -8.05 7.90
C ASP A 415 25.70 -7.24 6.63
N GLU A 416 25.50 -7.82 5.45
CA GLU A 416 25.75 -7.15 4.17
C GLU A 416 24.56 -6.25 3.78
N ASN A 417 23.34 -6.63 4.12
CA ASN A 417 22.17 -5.80 3.87
C ASN A 417 22.18 -4.51 4.68
N GLY A 418 22.62 -4.55 5.92
CA GLY A 418 22.80 -3.38 6.75
C GLY A 418 23.64 -2.27 6.13
N MET A 419 24.55 -2.60 5.19
CA MET A 419 25.37 -1.62 4.45
C MET A 419 24.53 -0.71 3.54
N PHE A 420 23.37 -1.15 3.08
CA PHE A 420 22.48 -0.36 2.22
C PHE A 420 21.44 0.40 3.01
N GLN A 421 21.22 0.04 4.26
CA GLN A 421 20.27 0.72 5.13
C GLN A 421 20.91 1.93 5.78
N LEU A 422 20.51 3.10 5.30
CA LEU A 422 20.78 4.37 5.95
C LEU A 422 19.99 4.46 7.24
N LYS A 423 20.59 5.01 8.30
CA LYS A 423 19.91 5.31 9.57
C LYS A 423 19.82 6.81 9.75
N VAL A 424 18.67 7.30 10.22
CA VAL A 424 18.44 8.72 10.45
C VAL A 424 17.90 8.94 11.86
N ASP A 425 18.60 9.83 12.58
CA ASP A 425 18.11 10.38 13.84
C ASP A 425 17.57 11.79 13.58
N TYR A 426 16.34 12.05 14.01
CA TYR A 426 15.68 13.34 13.81
C TYR A 426 14.73 13.66 14.97
N ASP A 427 14.17 14.86 14.99
CA ASP A 427 13.05 15.18 15.85
C ASP A 427 11.83 15.59 15.02
N TYR A 428 10.63 15.39 15.59
CA TYR A 428 9.36 15.66 14.96
C TYR A 428 8.33 16.22 15.95
N PHE A 429 7.27 16.85 15.44
CA PHE A 429 6.12 17.22 16.26
C PHE A 429 5.20 16.02 16.40
N VAL A 430 4.95 15.59 17.64
CA VAL A 430 4.07 14.45 17.90
C VAL A 430 2.62 14.78 17.52
N SER A 431 1.88 13.77 17.05
CA SER A 431 0.45 13.88 16.85
C SER A 431 -0.29 14.14 18.17
N GLU A 432 -1.53 14.61 18.12
CA GLU A 432 -2.35 14.74 19.31
C GLU A 432 -2.60 13.38 19.98
N LYS A 433 -2.65 12.31 19.20
CA LYS A 433 -2.88 10.95 19.67
C LYS A 433 -1.69 10.37 20.43
N GLU A 434 -0.46 10.71 20.05
CA GLU A 434 0.74 10.34 20.82
C GLU A 434 0.81 11.00 22.22
N LEU A 435 0.01 12.05 22.46
CA LEU A 435 -0.14 12.67 23.78
C LEU A 435 -1.22 11.99 24.64
N GLU A 436 -2.05 11.16 24.05
CA GLU A 436 -3.05 10.38 24.76
C GLU A 436 -2.39 9.18 25.43
N ALA A 437 -3.02 8.69 26.50
CA ALA A 437 -2.57 7.47 27.13
C ALA A 437 -2.80 6.28 26.19
N LEU A 438 -1.83 5.36 26.15
CA LEU A 438 -1.98 4.08 25.48
C LEU A 438 -3.22 3.35 26.02
N GLU A 439 -3.78 2.48 25.22
CA GLU A 439 -4.89 1.63 25.66
C GLU A 439 -4.46 0.77 26.86
N ASN A 440 -5.29 0.73 27.89
CA ASN A 440 -4.99 -0.10 29.06
C ASN A 440 -5.48 -1.51 28.85
N LYS A 441 -4.57 -2.40 28.45
CA LYS A 441 -4.82 -3.83 28.28
C LYS A 441 -4.34 -4.66 29.48
N SER A 442 -3.96 -4.03 30.60
CA SER A 442 -3.38 -4.72 31.76
C SER A 442 -4.32 -5.74 32.42
N ALA A 443 -5.61 -5.71 32.13
CA ALA A 443 -6.54 -6.73 32.60
C ALA A 443 -6.23 -8.15 32.12
N TYR A 444 -5.41 -8.29 31.08
CA TYR A 444 -4.91 -9.60 30.62
C TYR A 444 -3.77 -10.15 31.50
N LEU A 445 -3.12 -9.33 32.30
CA LEU A 445 -2.15 -9.77 33.30
C LEU A 445 -2.86 -10.12 34.61
N SER A 446 -2.32 -11.11 35.33
CA SER A 446 -2.81 -11.47 36.65
C SER A 446 -2.71 -10.32 37.64
N GLU A 447 -3.53 -10.36 38.68
CA GLU A 447 -3.48 -9.39 39.76
C GLU A 447 -2.10 -9.36 40.45
N ASN A 448 -1.46 -10.53 40.57
CA ASN A 448 -0.12 -10.66 41.14
C ASN A 448 0.93 -9.90 40.34
N VAL A 449 1.00 -10.05 39.02
CA VAL A 449 1.98 -9.35 38.16
C VAL A 449 1.74 -7.85 38.22
N ARG A 450 0.48 -7.42 38.10
CA ARG A 450 0.14 -5.99 38.19
C ARG A 450 0.54 -5.39 39.54
N HIS A 451 0.30 -6.10 40.65
CA HIS A 451 0.71 -5.64 42.00
C HIS A 451 2.22 -5.52 42.13
N LYS A 452 2.99 -6.51 41.66
CA LYS A 452 4.46 -6.44 41.68
C LYS A 452 4.96 -5.16 41.02
N ILE A 453 4.53 -4.92 39.79
CA ILE A 453 4.95 -3.74 39.01
C ILE A 453 4.57 -2.43 39.72
N LEU A 454 3.32 -2.32 40.20
CA LEU A 454 2.84 -1.11 40.88
C LEU A 454 3.51 -0.85 42.24
N ASN A 455 3.99 -1.88 42.91
CA ASN A 455 4.70 -1.77 44.19
C ASN A 455 6.21 -1.56 44.04
N GLY A 456 6.72 -1.52 42.81
CA GLY A 456 8.16 -1.41 42.56
C GLY A 456 8.91 -2.72 42.86
N GLU A 457 8.24 -3.88 42.75
CA GLU A 457 8.84 -5.18 42.96
C GLU A 457 9.38 -5.73 41.62
N ASP A 458 10.46 -6.52 41.70
CA ASP A 458 11.06 -7.14 40.54
C ASP A 458 10.11 -8.15 39.91
N ILE A 459 10.16 -8.25 38.56
CA ILE A 459 9.44 -9.23 37.78
C ILE A 459 10.38 -10.04 36.90
N THR A 460 9.97 -11.29 36.60
CA THR A 460 10.69 -12.14 35.65
C THR A 460 9.85 -12.36 34.42
N ILE A 461 10.36 -11.97 33.25
CA ILE A 461 9.71 -12.18 31.96
C ILE A 461 10.52 -13.19 31.15
N ALA A 462 9.86 -14.25 30.70
CA ALA A 462 10.44 -15.22 29.77
C ALA A 462 9.95 -14.94 28.34
N LEU A 463 10.78 -15.22 27.34
CA LEU A 463 10.45 -15.24 25.93
C LEU A 463 10.82 -16.61 25.36
N CYS A 464 9.90 -17.24 24.63
CA CYS A 464 10.16 -18.43 23.82
C CYS A 464 9.66 -18.18 22.41
N GLY A 465 10.54 -18.23 21.46
CA GLY A 465 10.28 -17.87 20.06
C GLY A 465 11.30 -18.44 19.08
N ASP A 466 11.25 -17.94 17.88
CA ASP A 466 12.17 -18.34 16.81
C ASP A 466 13.40 -17.40 16.69
N SER A 467 13.89 -17.19 15.48
CA SER A 467 15.06 -16.32 15.23
C SER A 467 14.79 -14.85 15.54
N ILE A 468 13.54 -14.38 15.40
CA ILE A 468 13.15 -13.00 15.70
C ILE A 468 13.21 -12.78 17.22
N GLY A 469 12.63 -13.70 18.00
CA GLY A 469 12.72 -13.69 19.46
C GLY A 469 14.14 -13.88 19.99
N ALA A 470 15.01 -14.56 19.23
CA ALA A 470 16.44 -14.68 19.53
C ALA A 470 17.24 -13.40 19.20
N GLY A 471 16.64 -12.39 18.59
CA GLY A 471 17.30 -11.15 18.18
C GLY A 471 18.20 -11.32 16.95
N ALA A 472 17.87 -12.22 16.03
CA ALA A 472 18.62 -12.39 14.79
C ALA A 472 18.67 -11.08 14.01
N ALA A 473 19.77 -10.86 13.29
CA ALA A 473 20.07 -9.64 12.52
C ALA A 473 20.14 -8.34 13.35
N THR A 474 20.28 -8.44 14.68
CA THR A 474 20.58 -7.34 15.57
C THR A 474 21.89 -7.57 16.32
N ASN A 475 22.40 -6.54 16.97
CA ASN A 475 23.63 -6.64 17.79
C ASN A 475 23.38 -7.22 19.21
N GLY A 476 22.27 -7.94 19.41
CA GLY A 476 21.92 -8.56 20.68
C GLY A 476 21.24 -7.62 21.69
N ASN A 477 21.39 -6.30 21.52
CA ASN A 477 20.77 -5.28 22.36
C ASN A 477 19.76 -4.42 21.59
N GLY A 478 19.54 -4.72 20.31
CA GLY A 478 18.67 -3.92 19.44
C GLY A 478 17.40 -4.67 19.02
N TYR A 479 16.78 -5.47 19.90
CA TYR A 479 15.58 -6.22 19.59
C TYR A 479 14.47 -5.99 20.63
N PHE A 480 13.23 -6.34 20.29
CA PHE A 480 12.03 -5.93 21.03
C PHE A 480 12.03 -6.34 22.50
N PHE A 481 12.59 -7.49 22.84
CA PHE A 481 12.63 -7.98 24.21
C PHE A 481 13.55 -7.14 25.10
N TYR A 482 14.68 -6.69 24.54
CA TYR A 482 15.57 -5.74 25.20
C TYR A 482 14.91 -4.36 25.33
N TYR A 483 14.23 -3.88 24.30
CA TYR A 483 13.51 -2.58 24.38
C TYR A 483 12.37 -2.61 25.41
N LEU A 484 11.67 -3.75 25.54
CA LEU A 484 10.62 -3.94 26.56
C LEU A 484 11.22 -3.85 27.97
N ASP A 485 12.31 -4.55 28.22
CA ASP A 485 13.06 -4.56 29.47
C ASP A 485 13.41 -3.12 29.88
N GLU A 486 14.19 -2.41 29.04
CA GLU A 486 14.58 -1.02 29.32
C GLU A 486 13.36 -0.11 29.55
N THR A 487 12.29 -0.29 28.76
CA THR A 487 11.09 0.55 28.89
C THR A 487 10.40 0.35 30.23
N LEU A 488 10.21 -0.90 30.66
CA LEU A 488 9.56 -1.21 31.94
C LEU A 488 10.41 -0.77 33.14
N GLU A 489 11.74 -1.01 33.10
CA GLU A 489 12.66 -0.57 34.13
C GLU A 489 12.64 0.95 34.32
N GLN A 490 12.70 1.71 33.23
CA GLN A 490 12.69 3.17 33.26
C GLN A 490 11.33 3.73 33.67
N TYR A 491 10.23 3.20 33.15
CA TYR A 491 8.90 3.73 33.40
C TYR A 491 8.39 3.43 34.83
N TYR A 492 8.57 2.19 35.29
CA TYR A 492 8.09 1.77 36.62
C TYR A 492 9.15 1.81 37.72
N ASN A 493 10.41 2.04 37.38
CA ASN A 493 11.55 1.97 38.30
C ASN A 493 11.62 0.63 39.06
N ILE A 494 11.49 -0.47 38.32
CA ILE A 494 11.60 -1.86 38.78
C ILE A 494 12.83 -2.49 38.13
N ASN A 495 13.22 -3.70 38.59
CA ASN A 495 14.17 -4.53 37.86
C ASN A 495 13.41 -5.65 37.15
N VAL A 496 13.73 -5.87 35.87
CA VAL A 496 13.14 -6.92 35.05
C VAL A 496 14.18 -8.00 34.77
N GLU A 497 13.96 -9.19 35.30
CA GLU A 497 14.78 -10.35 34.94
C GLU A 497 14.27 -10.97 33.63
N THR A 498 15.10 -10.98 32.60
CA THR A 498 14.74 -11.53 31.28
C THR A 498 15.34 -12.92 31.05
N LEU A 499 14.49 -13.87 30.62
CA LEU A 499 14.86 -15.25 30.29
C LEU A 499 14.50 -15.55 28.84
N ASN A 500 15.49 -15.68 27.97
CA ASN A 500 15.23 -15.93 26.55
C ASN A 500 15.51 -17.40 26.18
N PHE A 501 14.46 -18.13 25.81
CA PHE A 501 14.48 -19.51 25.31
C PHE A 501 14.38 -19.59 23.79
N SER A 502 14.34 -18.44 23.08
CA SER A 502 14.17 -18.43 21.62
C SER A 502 15.38 -18.99 20.89
N MET A 503 15.14 -19.66 19.76
CA MET A 503 16.21 -20.29 18.97
C MET A 503 15.95 -20.15 17.48
N GLY A 504 16.96 -19.69 16.75
CA GLY A 504 16.87 -19.51 15.30
C GLY A 504 16.48 -20.78 14.53
N GLY A 505 15.62 -20.62 13.53
CA GLY A 505 15.16 -21.70 12.66
C GLY A 505 14.19 -22.69 13.30
N ARG A 506 13.68 -22.42 14.50
CA ARG A 506 12.73 -23.29 15.20
C ARG A 506 11.29 -22.85 14.95
N SER A 507 10.39 -23.80 15.06
CA SER A 507 8.94 -23.65 15.01
C SER A 507 8.31 -23.88 16.39
N SER A 508 7.00 -23.82 16.49
CA SER A 508 6.25 -23.94 17.77
C SER A 508 6.47 -25.25 18.54
N ASP A 509 7.12 -26.25 17.95
CA ASP A 509 7.52 -27.49 18.64
C ASP A 509 8.59 -27.24 19.73
N LEU A 510 9.44 -26.21 19.57
CA LEU A 510 10.38 -25.79 20.61
C LEU A 510 9.68 -25.43 21.93
N LEU A 511 8.53 -24.75 21.84
CA LEU A 511 7.75 -24.38 23.00
C LEU A 511 7.30 -25.62 23.81
N ILE A 512 7.02 -26.72 23.12
CA ILE A 512 6.67 -27.99 23.75
C ILE A 512 7.88 -28.73 24.35
N GLU A 513 9.04 -28.64 23.66
CA GLU A 513 10.31 -29.20 24.15
C GLU A 513 10.77 -28.51 25.44
N ASP A 514 10.68 -27.18 25.50
CA ASP A 514 11.17 -26.36 26.61
C ASP A 514 10.13 -26.09 27.71
N LEU A 515 8.91 -26.61 27.57
CA LEU A 515 7.77 -26.32 28.44
C LEU A 515 8.13 -26.53 29.95
N GLN A 516 8.75 -27.67 30.31
CA GLN A 516 9.13 -27.95 31.69
C GLN A 516 10.28 -27.04 32.15
N SER A 517 11.25 -26.75 31.30
CA SER A 517 12.37 -25.88 31.63
C SER A 517 11.88 -24.44 31.96
N ILE A 518 10.92 -23.94 31.19
CA ILE A 518 10.30 -22.62 31.45
C ILE A 518 9.53 -22.64 32.77
N ILE A 519 8.74 -23.70 33.06
CA ILE A 519 7.99 -23.82 34.32
C ILE A 519 8.94 -23.84 35.52
N ASP A 520 10.04 -24.56 35.42
CA ASP A 520 11.04 -24.68 36.52
C ASP A 520 11.68 -23.32 36.87
N MET A 521 11.79 -22.42 35.89
CA MET A 521 12.30 -21.05 36.11
C MET A 521 11.25 -20.10 36.73
N ARG A 522 9.98 -20.45 36.70
CA ARG A 522 8.85 -19.74 37.32
C ARG A 522 8.77 -18.26 36.91
N PRO A 523 8.78 -17.93 35.62
CA PRO A 523 8.61 -16.54 35.22
C PRO A 523 7.22 -16.01 35.63
N ASP A 524 7.10 -14.73 35.88
CA ASP A 524 5.83 -14.06 36.11
C ASP A 524 4.99 -13.99 34.80
N VAL A 525 5.70 -13.71 33.70
CA VAL A 525 5.09 -13.59 32.35
C VAL A 525 5.91 -14.40 31.35
N LEU A 526 5.24 -15.14 30.48
CA LEU A 526 5.82 -15.78 29.31
C LEU A 526 5.29 -15.11 28.04
N MET A 527 6.19 -14.66 27.21
CA MET A 527 5.89 -14.21 25.85
C MET A 527 6.19 -15.34 24.87
N VAL A 528 5.27 -15.63 23.96
CA VAL A 528 5.35 -16.70 22.96
C VAL A 528 5.36 -16.06 21.58
N GLU A 529 6.48 -16.23 20.85
CA GLU A 529 6.69 -15.62 19.52
C GLU A 529 7.07 -16.72 18.52
N PHE A 530 6.08 -17.34 17.88
CA PHE A 530 6.23 -18.35 16.84
C PHE A 530 5.23 -18.11 15.71
N GLY A 531 5.56 -18.62 14.53
CA GLY A 531 4.72 -18.58 13.35
C GLY A 531 5.52 -18.41 12.06
N MET A 532 6.60 -17.63 12.11
CA MET A 532 7.41 -17.31 10.92
C MET A 532 8.00 -18.58 10.28
N ASN A 533 8.47 -19.53 11.06
CA ASN A 533 8.96 -20.83 10.55
C ASN A 533 7.85 -21.89 10.45
N ASP A 534 6.78 -21.78 11.24
CA ASP A 534 5.66 -22.72 11.19
C ASP A 534 4.91 -22.64 9.85
N HIS A 535 4.72 -21.44 9.32
CA HIS A 535 3.99 -21.22 8.06
C HIS A 535 4.87 -21.32 6.81
N GLY A 536 6.18 -21.35 6.92
CA GLY A 536 7.12 -21.36 5.79
C GLY A 536 7.01 -22.59 4.88
N GLY A 537 7.24 -22.41 3.56
CA GLY A 537 7.21 -23.46 2.55
C GLY A 537 5.84 -23.64 1.86
N ALA A 538 5.79 -24.26 0.69
CA ALA A 538 4.64 -24.37 -0.20
C ALA A 538 3.36 -25.00 0.40
N ASP A 539 3.49 -25.71 1.52
CA ASP A 539 2.39 -26.35 2.26
C ASP A 539 2.05 -25.64 3.58
N GLY A 540 2.56 -24.40 3.78
CA GLY A 540 2.39 -23.64 5.01
C GLY A 540 0.93 -23.45 5.44
N ASN A 541 0.01 -23.31 4.50
CA ASN A 541 -1.43 -23.18 4.72
C ASN A 541 -2.17 -24.53 4.80
N SER A 542 -1.46 -25.68 4.79
CA SER A 542 -2.11 -26.99 4.88
C SER A 542 -2.80 -27.17 6.24
N GLU A 543 -3.96 -27.81 6.25
CA GLU A 543 -4.74 -28.10 7.45
C GLU A 543 -3.91 -28.87 8.51
N GLU A 544 -3.00 -29.73 8.07
CA GLU A 544 -2.13 -30.50 8.97
C GLU A 544 -1.19 -29.59 9.74
N ARG A 545 -0.48 -28.68 9.05
CA ARG A 545 0.49 -27.75 9.67
C ARG A 545 -0.19 -26.73 10.56
N VAL A 546 -1.26 -26.11 10.08
CA VAL A 546 -2.07 -25.16 10.88
C VAL A 546 -2.60 -25.83 12.14
N THR A 547 -3.08 -27.10 12.04
CA THR A 547 -3.57 -27.86 13.19
C THR A 547 -2.43 -28.20 14.16
N ALA A 548 -1.27 -28.58 13.67
CA ALA A 548 -0.10 -28.87 14.51
C ALA A 548 0.34 -27.61 15.28
N TYR A 549 0.48 -26.48 14.61
CA TYR A 549 0.76 -25.18 15.23
C TYR A 549 -0.24 -24.83 16.33
N LYS A 550 -1.53 -24.86 15.98
CA LYS A 550 -2.62 -24.58 16.92
C LYS A 550 -2.53 -25.46 18.17
N ASN A 551 -2.32 -26.76 17.98
CA ASN A 551 -2.24 -27.72 19.10
C ASN A 551 -1.03 -27.44 20.00
N ASN A 552 0.12 -27.07 19.44
CA ASN A 552 1.31 -26.72 20.21
C ASN A 552 1.06 -25.50 21.08
N ILE A 553 0.55 -24.41 20.48
CA ILE A 553 0.27 -23.17 21.21
C ILE A 553 -0.80 -23.38 22.28
N GLU A 554 -1.95 -24.01 21.94
CA GLU A 554 -3.03 -24.28 22.93
C GLU A 554 -2.55 -25.14 24.12
N LYS A 555 -1.80 -26.18 23.81
CA LYS A 555 -1.25 -27.06 24.87
C LYS A 555 -0.34 -26.28 25.81
N ALA A 556 0.56 -25.45 25.24
CA ALA A 556 1.48 -24.68 26.05
C ALA A 556 0.76 -23.61 26.88
N VAL A 557 -0.17 -22.86 26.30
CA VAL A 557 -1.00 -21.86 27.01
C VAL A 557 -1.70 -22.49 28.21
N ASN A 558 -2.39 -23.62 28.00
CA ASN A 558 -3.10 -24.29 29.10
C ASN A 558 -2.17 -24.67 30.23
N VAL A 559 -1.01 -25.30 29.93
CA VAL A 559 -0.06 -25.73 30.94
C VAL A 559 0.56 -24.57 31.70
N PHE A 560 0.91 -23.45 31.02
CA PHE A 560 1.47 -22.28 31.70
C PHE A 560 0.45 -21.59 32.60
N GLN A 561 -0.81 -21.46 32.17
CA GLN A 561 -1.87 -20.91 33.00
C GLN A 561 -2.14 -21.79 34.25
N GLU A 562 -2.11 -23.15 34.13
CA GLU A 562 -2.21 -24.08 35.25
C GLU A 562 -1.08 -23.92 36.28
N ASN A 563 0.09 -23.38 35.82
CA ASN A 563 1.24 -23.08 36.68
C ASN A 563 1.29 -21.62 37.15
N ASN A 564 0.21 -20.85 36.94
CA ASN A 564 0.10 -19.42 37.29
C ASN A 564 1.14 -18.53 36.62
N ILE A 565 1.48 -18.82 35.39
CA ILE A 565 2.34 -18.00 34.54
C ILE A 565 1.42 -17.23 33.57
N ASP A 566 1.52 -15.90 33.53
CA ASP A 566 0.78 -15.11 32.59
C ASP A 566 1.36 -15.31 31.17
N VAL A 567 0.50 -15.43 30.16
CA VAL A 567 0.93 -15.69 28.79
C VAL A 567 0.54 -14.52 27.87
N ILE A 568 1.48 -14.09 27.06
CA ILE A 568 1.28 -13.15 25.96
C ILE A 568 1.61 -13.85 24.65
N LEU A 569 0.67 -13.92 23.72
CA LEU A 569 0.93 -14.41 22.37
C LEU A 569 1.34 -13.23 21.48
N ILE A 570 2.47 -13.35 20.81
CA ILE A 570 3.01 -12.32 19.91
C ILE A 570 2.78 -12.79 18.48
N GLY A 571 2.05 -11.98 17.70
CA GLY A 571 1.88 -12.17 16.27
C GLY A 571 3.17 -11.86 15.51
N PHE A 572 3.14 -12.04 14.20
CA PHE A 572 4.27 -11.77 13.33
C PHE A 572 3.81 -11.11 12.04
N PHE A 573 4.70 -10.34 11.42
CA PHE A 573 4.43 -9.54 10.23
C PHE A 573 4.57 -10.36 8.94
N GLN A 574 4.09 -9.78 7.82
CA GLN A 574 4.23 -10.36 6.50
C GLN A 574 5.71 -10.37 6.08
N GLN A 575 6.24 -11.54 5.78
CA GLN A 575 7.56 -11.67 5.19
C GLN A 575 7.63 -11.03 3.80
N ASN A 576 8.84 -10.86 3.26
CA ASN A 576 9.02 -10.29 1.93
C ASN A 576 8.25 -11.11 0.88
N MET A 577 7.32 -10.44 0.21
CA MET A 577 6.41 -11.03 -0.78
C MET A 577 7.13 -11.61 -2.01
N THR A 578 8.33 -11.11 -2.31
CA THR A 578 9.15 -11.65 -3.42
C THR A 578 9.97 -12.87 -3.01
N TRP A 579 10.05 -13.16 -1.71
CA TRP A 579 10.79 -14.29 -1.19
C TRP A 579 9.98 -15.59 -1.18
N ASP A 580 8.75 -15.56 -0.70
CA ASP A 580 7.88 -16.74 -0.62
C ASP A 580 6.44 -16.39 -1.00
N VAL A 581 6.17 -16.43 -2.29
CA VAL A 581 4.87 -16.06 -2.88
C VAL A 581 3.76 -17.05 -2.50
N GLU A 582 4.11 -18.30 -2.19
CA GLU A 582 3.13 -19.37 -1.98
C GLU A 582 2.46 -19.31 -0.60
N ASN A 583 3.00 -18.51 0.35
CA ASN A 583 2.58 -18.55 1.75
C ASN A 583 2.03 -17.24 2.33
N MET A 584 1.67 -16.30 1.50
CA MET A 584 1.19 -15.02 2.00
C MET A 584 -0.14 -15.10 2.74
N GLU A 585 -1.06 -15.95 2.29
CA GLU A 585 -2.29 -16.24 3.03
C GLU A 585 -2.01 -16.91 4.38
N ALA A 586 -0.95 -17.71 4.47
CA ALA A 586 -0.59 -18.41 5.69
C ALA A 586 -0.24 -17.46 6.83
N THR A 587 0.46 -16.34 6.56
CA THR A 587 0.78 -15.36 7.61
C THR A 587 -0.47 -14.85 8.32
N ARG A 588 -1.52 -14.47 7.59
CA ARG A 588 -2.80 -14.07 8.19
C ARG A 588 -3.47 -15.20 8.96
N LEU A 589 -3.54 -16.37 8.34
CA LEU A 589 -4.16 -17.56 8.94
C LEU A 589 -3.54 -17.92 10.28
N TYR A 590 -2.21 -17.90 10.40
CA TYR A 590 -1.53 -18.22 11.65
C TYR A 590 -1.72 -17.12 12.71
N ASN A 591 -1.73 -15.85 12.33
CA ASN A 591 -2.08 -14.75 13.24
C ASN A 591 -3.54 -14.85 13.73
N GLU A 592 -4.48 -15.25 12.87
CA GLU A 592 -5.87 -15.51 13.24
C GLU A 592 -5.97 -16.68 14.25
N VAL A 593 -5.16 -17.73 14.09
CA VAL A 593 -5.07 -18.83 15.05
C VAL A 593 -4.58 -18.34 16.41
N LEU A 594 -3.53 -17.50 16.46
CA LEU A 594 -3.05 -16.93 17.72
C LEU A 594 -4.12 -16.09 18.40
N LYS A 595 -4.78 -15.23 17.65
CA LYS A 595 -5.86 -14.37 18.14
C LYS A 595 -7.03 -15.18 18.69
N ASP A 596 -7.49 -16.22 17.96
CA ASP A 596 -8.55 -17.14 18.42
C ASP A 596 -8.18 -17.86 19.73
N ILE A 597 -6.93 -18.30 19.86
CA ILE A 597 -6.42 -18.91 21.09
C ILE A 597 -6.41 -17.89 22.24
N ALA A 598 -5.92 -16.68 21.99
CA ALA A 598 -5.85 -15.62 22.97
C ALA A 598 -7.24 -15.24 23.49
N ASP A 599 -8.20 -15.03 22.60
CA ASP A 599 -9.58 -14.66 22.93
C ASP A 599 -10.27 -15.73 23.78
N ARG A 600 -10.11 -17.02 23.42
CA ARG A 600 -10.70 -18.16 24.18
C ARG A 600 -10.08 -18.33 25.55
N ASN A 601 -8.79 -18.09 25.71
CA ASN A 601 -8.07 -18.25 26.96
C ASN A 601 -8.00 -16.95 27.79
N LYS A 602 -8.52 -15.83 27.25
CA LYS A 602 -8.50 -14.50 27.88
C LYS A 602 -7.08 -14.04 28.22
N ILE A 603 -6.15 -14.25 27.30
CA ILE A 603 -4.76 -13.78 27.37
C ILE A 603 -4.53 -12.70 26.30
N TYR A 604 -3.45 -11.95 26.42
CA TYR A 604 -3.14 -10.88 25.50
C TYR A 604 -2.60 -11.42 24.16
N PHE A 605 -3.09 -10.87 23.06
CA PHE A 605 -2.53 -11.04 21.74
C PHE A 605 -1.92 -9.72 21.29
N ALA A 606 -0.60 -9.69 21.11
CA ALA A 606 0.14 -8.57 20.56
C ALA A 606 0.08 -8.62 19.03
N ASP A 607 -0.71 -7.74 18.42
CA ASP A 607 -0.97 -7.73 16.98
C ASP A 607 0.16 -7.02 16.20
N VAL A 608 1.29 -7.71 16.07
CA VAL A 608 2.44 -7.24 15.29
C VAL A 608 2.08 -7.06 13.82
N TYR A 609 1.22 -7.94 13.28
CA TYR A 609 0.82 -7.87 11.88
C TYR A 609 0.22 -6.50 11.53
N SER A 610 -0.75 -6.04 12.30
CA SER A 610 -1.41 -4.75 12.06
C SER A 610 -0.46 -3.55 12.23
N VAL A 611 0.50 -3.60 13.15
CA VAL A 611 1.50 -2.54 13.33
C VAL A 611 2.41 -2.44 12.10
N PHE A 612 2.94 -3.56 11.62
CA PHE A 612 3.78 -3.58 10.43
C PHE A 612 3.00 -3.20 9.17
N GLU A 613 1.73 -3.60 9.06
CA GLU A 613 0.86 -3.20 7.94
C GLU A 613 0.70 -1.67 7.87
N LYS A 614 0.52 -1.00 8.99
CA LYS A 614 0.43 0.47 9.04
C LYS A 614 1.73 1.15 8.60
N VAL A 615 2.89 0.64 9.04
CA VAL A 615 4.19 1.14 8.57
C VAL A 615 4.37 0.87 7.09
N GLY A 616 3.92 -0.29 6.60
CA GLY A 616 3.89 -0.66 5.19
C GLY A 616 3.11 0.33 4.32
N ASN A 617 2.10 1.02 4.87
CA ASN A 617 1.37 2.09 4.16
C ASN A 617 2.25 3.32 3.88
N VAL A 618 3.36 3.49 4.60
CA VAL A 618 4.27 4.63 4.44
C VAL A 618 5.53 4.25 3.69
N LYS A 619 6.09 3.06 3.94
CA LYS A 619 7.38 2.65 3.40
C LYS A 619 7.45 1.13 3.12
N PRO A 620 8.17 0.68 2.07
CA PRO A 620 8.32 -0.74 1.76
C PRO A 620 9.05 -1.48 2.90
N LEU A 621 8.35 -2.43 3.54
CA LEU A 621 8.88 -3.14 4.70
C LEU A 621 10.14 -3.95 4.38
N SER A 622 10.13 -4.68 3.26
CA SER A 622 11.23 -5.55 2.84
C SER A 622 12.57 -4.84 2.70
N ARG A 623 12.55 -3.56 2.32
CA ARG A 623 13.77 -2.79 2.03
C ARG A 623 14.21 -1.93 3.22
N ASP A 624 13.25 -1.33 3.92
CA ASP A 624 13.53 -0.34 4.95
C ASP A 624 13.51 -0.92 6.35
N VAL A 625 12.73 -1.98 6.60
CA VAL A 625 12.48 -2.50 7.96
C VAL A 625 13.09 -3.87 8.20
N MET A 626 13.26 -4.68 7.14
CA MET A 626 13.90 -6.00 7.24
C MET A 626 15.42 -5.90 7.06
N ALA A 627 16.17 -6.56 7.93
CA ALA A 627 17.63 -6.57 7.86
C ALA A 627 18.17 -7.49 6.76
N ASP A 628 17.45 -8.54 6.41
CA ASP A 628 17.87 -9.58 5.47
C ASP A 628 17.02 -9.66 4.20
N PHE A 629 16.12 -8.73 3.99
CA PHE A 629 15.10 -8.73 2.93
C PHE A 629 14.15 -9.92 2.91
N ILE A 630 14.18 -10.78 3.91
CA ILE A 630 13.35 -11.99 3.98
C ILE A 630 12.26 -11.82 5.02
N HIS A 631 12.64 -11.81 6.31
CA HIS A 631 11.71 -11.77 7.42
C HIS A 631 12.34 -11.36 8.77
N HIS A 632 13.63 -11.06 8.84
CA HIS A 632 14.21 -10.57 10.10
C HIS A 632 14.13 -9.05 10.16
N PRO A 633 13.44 -8.47 11.15
CA PRO A 633 13.42 -7.02 11.31
C PRO A 633 14.81 -6.51 11.72
N ASN A 634 15.16 -5.31 11.27
CA ASN A 634 16.33 -4.61 11.78
C ASN A 634 16.06 -4.00 13.18
N GLU A 635 17.03 -3.36 13.78
CA GLU A 635 16.89 -2.74 15.12
C GLU A 635 15.70 -1.77 15.21
N TRP A 636 15.43 -1.00 14.17
CA TRP A 636 14.28 -0.11 14.11
C TRP A 636 12.97 -0.88 13.98
N GLY A 637 12.93 -1.93 13.15
CA GLY A 637 11.78 -2.82 13.02
C GLY A 637 11.41 -3.53 14.32
N HIS A 638 12.37 -3.86 15.17
CA HIS A 638 12.08 -4.43 16.48
C HIS A 638 11.36 -3.45 17.43
N LYS A 639 11.49 -2.13 17.25
CA LYS A 639 10.67 -1.16 17.99
C LYS A 639 9.18 -1.27 17.64
N LEU A 640 8.87 -1.67 16.40
CA LEU A 640 7.48 -1.91 15.98
C LEU A 640 6.85 -3.09 16.75
N TYR A 641 7.62 -4.12 17.08
CA TYR A 641 7.14 -5.19 17.98
C TYR A 641 6.77 -4.64 19.35
N LEU A 642 7.61 -3.75 19.91
CA LEU A 642 7.31 -3.12 21.20
C LEU A 642 5.97 -2.35 21.16
N THR A 643 5.67 -1.66 20.06
CA THR A 643 4.39 -0.94 19.88
C THR A 643 3.18 -1.85 20.10
N SER A 644 3.24 -3.12 19.65
CA SER A 644 2.13 -4.06 19.81
C SER A 644 2.05 -4.68 21.21
N ILE A 645 3.13 -4.63 21.98
CA ILE A 645 3.23 -5.33 23.27
C ILE A 645 2.95 -4.38 24.45
N ILE A 646 3.35 -3.13 24.35
CA ILE A 646 3.46 -2.23 25.51
C ILE A 646 2.11 -1.91 26.17
N ASP A 647 1.00 -1.97 25.47
CA ASP A 647 -0.34 -1.69 25.99
C ASP A 647 -0.73 -2.58 27.17
N VAL A 648 -0.28 -3.85 27.17
CA VAL A 648 -0.58 -4.77 28.25
C VAL A 648 0.13 -4.41 29.55
N PHE A 649 1.21 -3.65 29.46
CA PHE A 649 1.96 -3.13 30.60
C PHE A 649 1.55 -1.71 31.02
N ASN A 650 0.59 -1.07 30.34
CA ASN A 650 0.03 0.22 30.77
C ASN A 650 -0.91 0.05 31.99
N ILE A 651 -0.35 -0.36 33.13
CA ILE A 651 -1.14 -0.77 34.31
C ILE A 651 -1.86 0.40 34.97
N ASN A 652 -1.21 1.56 35.05
CA ASN A 652 -1.80 2.79 35.59
C ASN A 652 -2.82 3.44 34.65
N GLY A 653 -2.78 3.10 33.36
CA GLY A 653 -3.59 3.74 32.33
C GLY A 653 -3.17 5.17 31.97
N ASP A 654 -1.94 5.56 32.30
CA ASP A 654 -1.38 6.90 32.06
C ASP A 654 -0.10 6.91 31.22
N MET A 655 0.37 5.73 30.78
CA MET A 655 1.52 5.61 29.90
C MET A 655 1.19 6.21 28.52
N ARG A 656 2.02 7.13 28.06
CA ARG A 656 1.84 7.77 26.76
C ARG A 656 3.04 7.48 25.85
N PRO A 657 2.83 7.30 24.53
CA PRO A 657 3.92 7.11 23.58
C PRO A 657 5.03 8.15 23.68
N VAL A 658 4.66 9.40 23.89
CA VAL A 658 5.62 10.52 24.01
C VAL A 658 6.56 10.42 25.21
N ASP A 659 6.17 9.73 26.27
CA ASP A 659 6.96 9.58 27.50
C ASP A 659 7.91 8.38 27.47
N LEU A 660 7.80 7.51 26.45
CA LEU A 660 8.59 6.29 26.36
C LEU A 660 9.94 6.54 25.69
N PRO A 661 11.03 5.94 26.16
CA PRO A 661 12.35 6.11 25.56
C PRO A 661 12.40 5.43 24.18
N ASP A 662 12.96 6.12 23.17
CA ASP A 662 13.19 5.63 21.81
C ASP A 662 12.04 4.75 21.24
N TYR A 663 10.81 5.03 21.67
CA TYR A 663 9.63 4.28 21.33
C TYR A 663 9.06 4.76 20.00
N VAL A 664 8.81 3.84 19.07
CA VAL A 664 8.14 4.12 17.81
C VAL A 664 6.65 3.87 18.01
N TYR A 665 5.85 4.91 17.88
CA TYR A 665 4.39 4.80 17.90
C TYR A 665 3.82 4.84 16.48
N VAL A 666 2.93 3.91 16.20
CA VAL A 666 2.24 3.80 14.91
C VAL A 666 0.74 3.91 15.15
N GLU A 667 0.13 4.99 14.64
CA GLU A 667 -1.29 5.28 14.78
C GLU A 667 -2.20 4.29 14.03
#